data_1748ad468e1971ef5f8990d84f3084d2
#
_entry.id   1748ad468e1971ef5f8990d84f3084d2
#
_cell.length_a   1.000
_cell.length_b   1.000
_cell.length_c   1.000
_cell.angle_alpha   90.00
_cell.angle_beta   90.00
_cell.angle_gamma   90.00
#
_symmetry.space_group_name_H-M   'P 1'
#
loop_
_entity.id
_entity.type
_entity.pdbx_description
1 polymer ?
#
loop_
_entity_poly.entity_id
_entity_poly.type
_entity_poly.pdbx_seq_one_letter_code
_entity_poly.pdbx_strand_id
1 'polypeptide(L)'
;MMRLDQSMFWFAHYRYSWLFLILVLTASVNVSAEIIHHELQVKLYPQQSRMSVIDDMQLPAETDSADFTLRSSFTVVAPGVELIVRGQSADGRLRHYQINRLPADGKVQLLYEGNILSDSVQGPFGMPDSVLDGDTVYLGGGSYWVPRIEDFPRCRFRMIVSAPLDWEIISQGMRSVQDDAVIFDMAHPQEEIYLVGGPYKRFAQTHDSVELEVYLYEGDTELATSYLQASANYISLYSDWIGAYPYTRFAVVENRWQTGYGMPSFTLLGSRVIRLPFIPDTSLPHEILHNWWGNGVYIDFSKGNWSEGLTAYMSDHYSNEQQGKDAEYRRKALERYVNFAAEGRDFALADFSSRHDEASQAVGYSKSLMLFHMLRRFGGDELFNQGIRHFWQQYQFRPADFPDVIKALFPGADAEYKAYIEQWLYRTGAPEIALGEVTVSKINNDYVLSVEIRQQQKGPAYTLRIPLEVSLEGNQQPVREQVDLSAKRKVHTYRYNQRPRAIRLDPEYDVFRLLDPLERPASLGRLFGAKQQVLVMPQGASKDQRKAWRELAAAWTGLYKNVRLVDSNDMNGLPEDAAVWLLGWQNELLERFQQRLTSSTQQLSARAVTINNQRLAADRHTVVLLDPDNSRAPLAFIGADDPVAILMMARKLPHYSSYGVLAFDTHQQENI
;
A
#
# COMPACT_ATOMS: atom_id res chain seq x y z
N MET A 1 76.03 0.45 -40.76
CA MET A 1 75.88 -0.84 -41.43
C MET A 1 75.16 -1.79 -40.57
N MET A 2 74.09 -2.28 -41.01
CA MET A 2 73.13 -3.29 -40.62
C MET A 2 71.79 -2.77 -40.01
N ARG A 3 70.82 -2.66 -40.91
CA ARG A 3 69.37 -2.65 -40.63
C ARG A 3 68.97 -4.02 -40.10
N LEU A 4 68.21 -4.07 -39.02
CA LEU A 4 67.45 -5.24 -38.62
C LEU A 4 65.98 -4.87 -38.59
N ASP A 5 65.27 -5.70 -39.23
CA ASP A 5 63.91 -5.72 -39.74
C ASP A 5 62.81 -5.56 -38.60
N GLN A 6 61.97 -4.58 -38.79
CA GLN A 6 60.81 -4.31 -37.88
C GLN A 6 59.51 -4.99 -38.38
N SER A 7 59.58 -6.20 -38.92
CA SER A 7 58.39 -6.85 -39.50
C SER A 7 57.83 -8.05 -38.75
N MET A 8 58.27 -8.29 -37.50
CA MET A 8 57.81 -9.50 -36.75
C MET A 8 56.93 -9.26 -35.49
N PHE A 9 56.58 -8.01 -35.20
CA PHE A 9 55.75 -7.73 -33.98
C PHE A 9 54.27 -7.44 -34.26
N TRP A 10 53.77 -7.50 -35.50
CA TRP A 10 52.37 -7.13 -35.82
C TRP A 10 51.41 -8.31 -35.93
N PHE A 11 51.85 -9.57 -35.87
CA PHE A 11 50.97 -10.73 -35.99
C PHE A 11 50.54 -11.36 -34.65
N ALA A 12 51.17 -10.98 -33.51
CA ALA A 12 50.87 -11.55 -32.22
C ALA A 12 49.69 -10.86 -31.51
N HIS A 13 49.37 -9.61 -31.83
CA HIS A 13 48.28 -8.87 -31.14
C HIS A 13 46.87 -9.11 -31.71
N TYR A 14 46.76 -9.59 -32.97
CA TYR A 14 45.46 -9.84 -33.59
C TYR A 14 44.86 -11.21 -33.24
N ARG A 15 45.61 -12.16 -32.72
CA ARG A 15 45.11 -13.49 -32.36
C ARG A 15 44.44 -13.54 -30.97
N TYR A 16 44.77 -12.62 -30.08
CA TYR A 16 44.12 -12.57 -28.75
C TYR A 16 42.85 -11.71 -28.69
N SER A 17 42.68 -10.77 -29.59
CA SER A 17 41.47 -9.92 -29.66
C SER A 17 40.23 -10.69 -30.15
N TRP A 18 40.40 -11.70 -30.98
CA TRP A 18 39.28 -12.53 -31.45
C TRP A 18 38.81 -13.57 -30.43
N LEU A 19 39.69 -14.04 -29.57
CA LEU A 19 39.33 -14.96 -28.50
C LEU A 19 38.60 -14.24 -27.35
N PHE A 20 38.89 -12.96 -27.11
CA PHE A 20 38.13 -12.16 -26.12
C PHE A 20 36.76 -11.74 -26.63
N LEU A 21 36.58 -11.53 -27.93
CA LEU A 21 35.29 -11.16 -28.51
C LEU A 21 34.33 -12.36 -28.60
N ILE A 22 34.83 -13.58 -28.66
CA ILE A 22 34.02 -14.81 -28.68
C ILE A 22 33.62 -15.22 -27.24
N LEU A 23 34.42 -14.87 -26.21
CA LEU A 23 34.08 -15.18 -24.79
C LEU A 23 33.08 -14.20 -24.19
N VAL A 24 32.90 -13.00 -24.77
CA VAL A 24 31.89 -12.04 -24.30
C VAL A 24 30.51 -12.27 -24.96
N LEU A 25 30.46 -12.99 -26.06
CA LEU A 25 29.20 -13.30 -26.77
C LEU A 25 28.50 -14.61 -26.30
N THR A 26 29.11 -15.34 -25.37
CA THR A 26 28.53 -16.60 -24.86
C THR A 26 27.97 -16.51 -23.41
N ALA A 27 27.94 -15.32 -22.82
CA ALA A 27 27.45 -15.13 -21.41
C ALA A 27 26.13 -14.39 -21.31
N SER A 28 25.38 -14.25 -22.38
CA SER A 28 23.96 -13.89 -22.30
C SER A 28 23.11 -15.12 -22.67
N VAL A 29 23.17 -16.16 -21.85
CA VAL A 29 22.04 -17.06 -21.77
C VAL A 29 20.93 -16.22 -21.14
N ASN A 30 20.15 -15.57 -21.99
CA ASN A 30 18.81 -15.20 -21.61
C ASN A 30 18.10 -16.50 -21.21
N VAL A 31 18.08 -16.83 -19.93
CA VAL A 31 17.05 -17.69 -19.39
C VAL A 31 15.78 -16.83 -19.52
N SER A 32 15.20 -16.82 -20.71
CA SER A 32 13.79 -16.50 -20.88
C SER A 32 13.08 -17.54 -20.04
N ALA A 33 12.57 -17.16 -18.88
CA ALA A 33 11.67 -18.03 -18.13
C ALA A 33 10.62 -18.48 -19.13
N GLU A 34 10.57 -19.79 -19.41
CA GLU A 34 9.62 -20.36 -20.33
C GLU A 34 8.22 -20.07 -19.79
N ILE A 35 7.41 -19.36 -20.60
CA ILE A 35 6.14 -18.76 -20.20
C ILE A 35 5.04 -19.60 -20.86
N ILE A 36 4.06 -20.01 -20.08
CA ILE A 36 2.87 -20.71 -20.58
C ILE A 36 2.01 -19.72 -21.36
N HIS A 37 1.37 -20.23 -22.42
CA HIS A 37 0.33 -19.51 -23.13
C HIS A 37 -1.00 -20.26 -23.03
N HIS A 38 -2.07 -19.54 -22.67
CA HIS A 38 -3.44 -20.04 -22.62
C HIS A 38 -4.28 -19.42 -23.75
N GLU A 39 -4.93 -20.26 -24.56
CA GLU A 39 -6.00 -19.87 -25.49
C GLU A 39 -7.32 -20.31 -24.87
N LEU A 40 -8.00 -19.38 -24.17
CA LEU A 40 -9.20 -19.68 -23.40
C LEU A 40 -10.48 -19.36 -24.17
N GLN A 41 -11.40 -20.32 -24.24
CA GLN A 41 -12.77 -20.09 -24.67
C GLN A 41 -13.68 -20.30 -23.47
N VAL A 42 -14.23 -19.21 -22.94
CA VAL A 42 -15.00 -19.17 -21.68
C VAL A 42 -16.47 -18.93 -22.02
N LYS A 43 -17.34 -19.73 -21.46
CA LYS A 43 -18.78 -19.52 -21.54
C LYS A 43 -19.40 -19.45 -20.17
N LEU A 44 -20.05 -18.33 -19.88
CA LEU A 44 -20.68 -18.03 -18.59
C LEU A 44 -22.16 -18.37 -18.64
N TYR A 45 -22.67 -18.98 -17.55
CA TYR A 45 -24.08 -19.27 -17.29
C TYR A 45 -24.48 -18.69 -15.93
N PRO A 46 -24.64 -17.35 -15.81
CA PRO A 46 -24.76 -16.65 -14.51
C PRO A 46 -25.94 -17.16 -13.68
N GLN A 47 -27.09 -17.39 -14.31
CA GLN A 47 -28.29 -17.87 -13.62
C GLN A 47 -28.15 -19.28 -13.01
N GLN A 48 -27.11 -20.03 -13.42
CA GLN A 48 -26.80 -21.37 -12.90
C GLN A 48 -25.53 -21.35 -12.04
N SER A 49 -24.91 -20.17 -11.84
CA SER A 49 -23.58 -20.03 -11.21
C SER A 49 -22.55 -21.01 -11.82
N ARG A 50 -22.62 -21.25 -13.12
CA ARG A 50 -21.84 -22.27 -13.85
C ARG A 50 -21.05 -21.62 -14.97
N MET A 51 -19.87 -22.18 -15.24
CA MET A 51 -19.07 -21.85 -16.41
C MET A 51 -18.50 -23.09 -17.07
N SER A 52 -18.17 -22.98 -18.37
CA SER A 52 -17.39 -23.97 -19.09
C SER A 52 -16.23 -23.29 -19.80
N VAL A 53 -15.09 -23.98 -19.85
CA VAL A 53 -13.84 -23.47 -20.43
C VAL A 53 -13.21 -24.54 -21.32
N ILE A 54 -12.77 -24.13 -22.50
CA ILE A 54 -11.81 -24.85 -23.32
C ILE A 54 -10.52 -24.06 -23.21
N ASP A 55 -9.45 -24.71 -22.79
CA ASP A 55 -8.13 -24.13 -22.59
C ASP A 55 -7.11 -24.89 -23.45
N ASP A 56 -6.71 -24.29 -24.55
CA ASP A 56 -5.62 -24.78 -25.39
C ASP A 56 -4.31 -24.20 -24.86
N MET A 57 -3.64 -24.96 -23.98
CA MET A 57 -2.40 -24.55 -23.35
C MET A 57 -1.18 -24.89 -24.21
N GLN A 58 -0.24 -23.96 -24.27
CA GLN A 58 1.10 -24.14 -24.79
C GLN A 58 2.10 -24.12 -23.62
N LEU A 59 2.59 -25.28 -23.23
CA LEU A 59 3.71 -25.46 -22.29
C LEU A 59 5.05 -25.32 -23.04
N PRO A 60 6.16 -25.09 -22.33
CA PRO A 60 7.47 -25.15 -22.93
C PRO A 60 7.72 -26.48 -23.63
N ALA A 61 8.45 -26.43 -24.75
CA ALA A 61 8.81 -27.62 -25.48
C ALA A 61 9.66 -28.57 -24.61
N GLU A 62 9.53 -29.88 -24.84
CA GLU A 62 10.25 -30.91 -24.07
C GLU A 62 9.80 -31.07 -22.58
N THR A 63 8.66 -30.47 -22.21
CA THR A 63 8.03 -30.74 -20.89
C THR A 63 7.38 -32.12 -20.92
N ASP A 64 7.88 -33.07 -20.15
CA ASP A 64 7.35 -34.46 -20.12
C ASP A 64 6.07 -34.58 -19.30
N SER A 65 5.97 -33.81 -18.23
CA SER A 65 4.82 -33.80 -17.32
C SER A 65 4.65 -32.41 -16.69
N ALA A 66 3.44 -32.07 -16.26
CA ALA A 66 3.15 -30.84 -15.55
C ALA A 66 2.14 -31.07 -14.42
N ASP A 67 2.45 -30.54 -13.25
CA ASP A 67 1.53 -30.50 -12.10
C ASP A 67 0.76 -29.18 -12.11
N PHE A 68 -0.56 -29.26 -11.93
CA PHE A 68 -1.39 -28.07 -11.86
C PHE A 68 -2.52 -28.18 -10.84
N THR A 69 -2.98 -27.05 -10.38
CA THR A 69 -4.08 -26.94 -9.44
C THR A 69 -5.27 -26.21 -10.07
N LEU A 70 -6.46 -26.76 -9.90
CA LEU A 70 -7.74 -26.17 -10.30
C LEU A 70 -8.76 -26.24 -9.16
N ARG A 71 -9.81 -25.46 -9.28
CA ARG A 71 -10.98 -25.53 -8.41
C ARG A 71 -11.61 -26.92 -8.43
N SER A 72 -11.90 -27.50 -7.27
CA SER A 72 -12.41 -28.87 -7.14
C SER A 72 -13.84 -29.06 -7.68
N SER A 73 -14.62 -27.96 -7.80
CA SER A 73 -15.97 -28.00 -8.37
C SER A 73 -15.99 -28.24 -9.88
N PHE A 74 -14.83 -28.20 -10.55
CA PHE A 74 -14.74 -28.49 -11.98
C PHE A 74 -14.59 -29.97 -12.27
N THR A 75 -15.33 -30.43 -13.25
CA THR A 75 -15.06 -31.69 -13.94
C THR A 75 -14.08 -31.40 -15.07
N VAL A 76 -12.94 -32.11 -15.08
CA VAL A 76 -11.82 -31.83 -15.99
C VAL A 76 -11.58 -33.03 -16.90
N VAL A 77 -11.39 -32.75 -18.19
CA VAL A 77 -11.00 -33.76 -19.21
C VAL A 77 -9.81 -33.21 -19.98
N ALA A 78 -8.85 -34.06 -20.29
CA ALA A 78 -7.64 -33.75 -21.05
C ALA A 78 -7.51 -34.72 -22.23
N PRO A 79 -8.08 -34.42 -23.40
CA PRO A 79 -8.01 -35.29 -24.55
C PRO A 79 -6.59 -35.53 -25.06
N GLY A 80 -6.23 -36.79 -25.28
CA GLY A 80 -4.94 -37.15 -25.87
C GLY A 80 -3.74 -37.23 -24.92
N VAL A 81 -3.93 -36.88 -23.64
CA VAL A 81 -2.90 -37.00 -22.59
C VAL A 81 -3.42 -37.76 -21.38
N GLU A 82 -2.52 -38.25 -20.55
CA GLU A 82 -2.88 -38.94 -19.30
C GLU A 82 -3.06 -37.92 -18.18
N LEU A 83 -4.30 -37.73 -17.70
CA LEU A 83 -4.63 -36.88 -16.59
C LEU A 83 -4.80 -37.69 -15.31
N ILE A 84 -4.01 -37.40 -14.30
CA ILE A 84 -4.00 -38.06 -12.99
C ILE A 84 -4.43 -37.07 -11.92
N VAL A 85 -5.39 -37.44 -11.07
CA VAL A 85 -5.72 -36.74 -9.84
C VAL A 85 -4.71 -37.10 -8.76
N ARG A 86 -3.94 -36.11 -8.30
CA ARG A 86 -2.92 -36.31 -7.26
C ARG A 86 -3.47 -36.13 -5.85
N GLY A 87 -4.49 -35.31 -5.68
CA GLY A 87 -5.07 -35.04 -4.37
C GLY A 87 -6.04 -33.87 -4.37
N GLN A 88 -6.39 -33.46 -3.15
CA GLN A 88 -7.28 -32.34 -2.90
C GLN A 88 -6.73 -31.53 -1.72
N SER A 89 -6.94 -30.21 -1.70
CA SER A 89 -6.60 -29.36 -0.55
C SER A 89 -7.35 -29.79 0.71
N ALA A 90 -6.81 -29.46 1.89
CA ALA A 90 -7.39 -29.87 3.17
C ALA A 90 -8.82 -29.32 3.39
N ASP A 91 -9.14 -28.16 2.80
CA ASP A 91 -10.46 -27.54 2.82
C ASP A 91 -11.40 -28.03 1.72
N GLY A 92 -10.91 -28.92 0.86
CA GLY A 92 -11.67 -29.53 -0.23
C GLY A 92 -11.93 -28.62 -1.43
N ARG A 93 -11.46 -27.39 -1.44
CA ARG A 93 -11.77 -26.41 -2.49
C ARG A 93 -10.94 -26.58 -3.76
N LEU A 94 -9.72 -27.10 -3.64
CA LEU A 94 -8.78 -27.24 -4.74
C LEU A 94 -8.49 -28.71 -5.02
N ARG A 95 -8.23 -29.03 -6.28
CA ARG A 95 -7.81 -30.35 -6.71
C ARG A 95 -6.50 -30.24 -7.49
N HIS A 96 -5.55 -31.12 -7.11
CA HIS A 96 -4.24 -31.21 -7.72
C HIS A 96 -4.25 -32.28 -8.79
N TYR A 97 -3.73 -31.94 -9.95
CA TYR A 97 -3.66 -32.80 -11.12
C TYR A 97 -2.23 -32.91 -11.61
N GLN A 98 -1.92 -34.01 -12.27
CA GLN A 98 -0.73 -34.16 -13.08
C GLN A 98 -1.13 -34.59 -14.49
N ILE A 99 -0.52 -33.99 -15.47
CA ILE A 99 -0.57 -34.40 -16.87
C ILE A 99 0.74 -35.12 -17.18
N ASN A 100 0.64 -36.34 -17.74
CA ASN A 100 1.78 -37.13 -18.20
C ASN A 100 1.69 -37.36 -19.71
N ARG A 101 2.84 -37.72 -20.29
CA ARG A 101 2.95 -37.98 -21.73
C ARG A 101 2.54 -36.80 -22.59
N LEU A 102 3.07 -35.65 -22.22
CA LEU A 102 2.84 -34.45 -22.98
C LEU A 102 3.40 -34.60 -24.41
N PRO A 103 2.70 -34.04 -25.43
CA PRO A 103 3.25 -33.95 -26.78
C PRO A 103 4.58 -33.17 -26.77
N ALA A 104 5.50 -33.54 -27.66
CA ALA A 104 6.82 -32.89 -27.74
C ALA A 104 6.77 -31.39 -28.07
N ASP A 105 5.66 -30.93 -28.69
CA ASP A 105 5.38 -29.51 -28.95
C ASP A 105 4.77 -28.79 -27.73
N GLY A 106 4.53 -29.48 -26.62
CA GLY A 106 3.98 -28.92 -25.37
C GLY A 106 2.51 -28.50 -25.43
N LYS A 107 1.76 -28.87 -26.48
CA LYS A 107 0.35 -28.49 -26.61
C LYS A 107 -0.57 -29.44 -25.87
N VAL A 108 -1.44 -28.88 -25.03
CA VAL A 108 -2.46 -29.61 -24.28
C VAL A 108 -3.77 -28.89 -24.30
N GLN A 109 -4.85 -29.64 -24.60
CA GLN A 109 -6.20 -29.12 -24.44
C GLN A 109 -6.79 -29.63 -23.12
N LEU A 110 -7.28 -28.70 -22.31
CA LEU A 110 -8.13 -29.00 -21.15
C LEU A 110 -9.55 -28.51 -21.40
N LEU A 111 -10.50 -29.38 -21.11
CA LEU A 111 -11.92 -29.00 -21.08
C LEU A 111 -12.39 -29.12 -19.63
N TYR A 112 -12.93 -28.06 -19.08
CA TYR A 112 -13.45 -28.10 -17.74
C TYR A 112 -14.71 -27.28 -17.58
N GLU A 113 -15.58 -27.75 -16.70
CA GLU A 113 -16.84 -27.09 -16.39
C GLU A 113 -17.28 -27.35 -14.97
N GLY A 114 -18.01 -26.43 -14.39
CA GLY A 114 -18.55 -26.60 -13.05
C GLY A 114 -19.16 -25.32 -12.49
N ASN A 115 -19.57 -25.42 -11.25
CA ASN A 115 -20.20 -24.29 -10.56
C ASN A 115 -19.16 -23.43 -9.85
N ILE A 116 -19.36 -22.12 -9.95
CA ILE A 116 -18.67 -21.11 -9.18
C ILE A 116 -19.62 -20.65 -8.09
N LEU A 117 -19.55 -21.30 -6.95
CA LEU A 117 -20.27 -20.85 -5.76
C LEU A 117 -19.45 -19.75 -5.09
N SER A 118 -20.15 -18.75 -4.54
CA SER A 118 -19.48 -17.70 -3.75
C SER A 118 -18.77 -18.36 -2.59
N ASP A 119 -17.46 -18.15 -2.51
CA ASP A 119 -16.67 -18.71 -1.41
C ASP A 119 -17.03 -18.03 -0.09
N SER A 120 -17.18 -18.84 0.96
CA SER A 120 -17.34 -18.34 2.33
C SER A 120 -16.04 -17.71 2.88
N VAL A 121 -14.91 -17.96 2.21
CA VAL A 121 -13.64 -17.33 2.53
C VAL A 121 -13.62 -15.94 1.94
N GLN A 122 -13.55 -14.96 2.82
CA GLN A 122 -13.39 -13.58 2.41
C GLN A 122 -11.91 -13.28 2.23
N GLY A 123 -11.53 -12.93 1.02
CA GLY A 123 -10.23 -12.36 0.73
C GLY A 123 -9.99 -11.04 1.47
N PRO A 124 -8.88 -10.37 1.22
CA PRO A 124 -8.61 -9.05 1.79
C PRO A 124 -9.81 -8.12 1.60
N PHE A 125 -10.17 -7.37 2.63
CA PHE A 125 -11.29 -6.40 2.63
C PHE A 125 -12.70 -6.99 2.42
N GLY A 126 -12.90 -8.29 2.71
CA GLY A 126 -14.21 -8.92 2.66
C GLY A 126 -14.73 -9.25 1.26
N MET A 127 -13.87 -9.18 0.25
CA MET A 127 -14.17 -9.59 -1.12
C MET A 127 -13.93 -11.10 -1.27
N PRO A 128 -14.87 -11.89 -1.82
CA PRO A 128 -14.64 -13.31 -2.07
C PRO A 128 -13.63 -13.51 -3.20
N ASP A 129 -12.93 -14.65 -3.20
CA ASP A 129 -12.01 -15.02 -4.28
C ASP A 129 -12.74 -15.29 -5.61
N SER A 130 -14.01 -15.67 -5.54
CA SER A 130 -14.83 -15.96 -6.70
C SER A 130 -16.31 -15.71 -6.45
N VAL A 131 -16.97 -15.19 -7.46
CA VAL A 131 -18.44 -15.07 -7.55
C VAL A 131 -18.86 -15.25 -8.99
N LEU A 132 -19.94 -16.00 -9.23
CA LEU A 132 -20.72 -16.01 -10.46
C LEU A 132 -22.18 -16.17 -10.09
N ASP A 133 -22.94 -15.10 -10.24
CA ASP A 133 -24.39 -15.08 -9.98
C ASP A 133 -25.14 -14.32 -11.11
N GLY A 134 -26.44 -14.10 -10.95
CA GLY A 134 -27.28 -13.43 -11.96
C GLY A 134 -26.84 -12.02 -12.33
N ASP A 135 -26.04 -11.35 -11.48
CA ASP A 135 -25.70 -9.93 -11.62
C ASP A 135 -24.20 -9.66 -11.70
N THR A 136 -23.35 -10.66 -11.43
CA THR A 136 -21.89 -10.44 -11.34
C THR A 136 -21.10 -11.70 -11.66
N VAL A 137 -20.00 -11.54 -12.37
CA VAL A 137 -18.85 -12.44 -12.31
C VAL A 137 -17.64 -11.69 -11.75
N TYR A 138 -16.96 -12.31 -10.80
CA TYR A 138 -15.64 -11.94 -10.33
C TYR A 138 -14.81 -13.22 -10.09
N LEU A 139 -13.74 -13.38 -10.84
CA LEU A 139 -12.79 -14.49 -10.71
C LEU A 139 -11.38 -13.90 -10.67
N GLY A 140 -10.73 -13.98 -9.52
CA GLY A 140 -9.32 -13.64 -9.32
C GLY A 140 -8.45 -14.90 -9.30
N GLY A 141 -7.15 -14.72 -9.12
CA GLY A 141 -6.19 -15.83 -9.06
C GLY A 141 -6.46 -16.80 -7.91
N GLY A 142 -6.90 -16.32 -6.76
CA GLY A 142 -7.29 -17.14 -5.61
C GLY A 142 -8.47 -18.06 -5.86
N SER A 143 -9.22 -17.84 -6.92
CA SER A 143 -10.34 -18.71 -7.35
C SER A 143 -9.90 -20.01 -8.00
N TYR A 144 -8.68 -20.10 -8.52
CA TYR A 144 -8.16 -21.23 -9.29
C TYR A 144 -9.10 -21.67 -10.43
N TRP A 145 -9.66 -20.70 -11.13
CA TRP A 145 -10.56 -20.95 -12.25
C TRP A 145 -9.83 -21.25 -13.57
N VAL A 146 -8.53 -20.91 -13.63
CA VAL A 146 -7.60 -21.31 -14.69
C VAL A 146 -6.53 -22.22 -14.05
N PRO A 147 -6.00 -23.22 -14.77
CA PRO A 147 -4.94 -24.09 -14.28
C PRO A 147 -3.74 -23.30 -13.81
N ARG A 148 -3.40 -23.42 -12.53
CA ARG A 148 -2.17 -22.84 -11.98
C ARG A 148 -1.09 -23.90 -11.98
N ILE A 149 -0.06 -23.70 -12.78
CA ILE A 149 1.06 -24.64 -12.94
C ILE A 149 2.20 -24.14 -12.05
N GLU A 150 2.65 -25.02 -11.12
CA GLU A 150 3.56 -24.63 -10.04
C GLU A 150 4.95 -24.18 -10.56
N ASP A 151 5.46 -24.86 -11.58
CA ASP A 151 6.78 -24.59 -12.18
C ASP A 151 6.80 -23.32 -13.04
N PHE A 152 5.64 -22.81 -13.44
CA PHE A 152 5.49 -21.67 -14.34
C PHE A 152 4.53 -20.64 -13.74
N PRO A 153 5.01 -19.77 -12.84
CA PRO A 153 4.15 -18.86 -12.08
C PRO A 153 3.53 -17.73 -12.93
N ARG A 154 3.93 -17.60 -14.20
CA ARG A 154 3.40 -16.57 -15.10
C ARG A 154 2.98 -17.15 -16.44
N CYS A 155 1.90 -16.59 -17.00
CA CYS A 155 1.38 -16.96 -18.28
C CYS A 155 1.06 -15.75 -19.15
N ARG A 156 0.99 -15.95 -20.46
CA ARG A 156 0.29 -15.08 -21.43
C ARG A 156 -1.03 -15.72 -21.77
N PHE A 157 -1.97 -14.93 -22.24
CA PHE A 157 -3.24 -15.51 -22.63
C PHE A 157 -3.94 -14.72 -23.73
N ARG A 158 -4.72 -15.44 -24.49
CA ARG A 158 -5.83 -14.91 -25.29
C ARG A 158 -7.12 -15.56 -24.78
N MET A 159 -8.14 -14.76 -24.51
CA MET A 159 -9.38 -15.24 -23.91
C MET A 159 -10.59 -14.72 -24.68
N ILE A 160 -11.45 -15.64 -25.10
CA ILE A 160 -12.72 -15.36 -25.77
C ILE A 160 -13.83 -15.66 -24.77
N VAL A 161 -14.63 -14.66 -24.40
CA VAL A 161 -15.70 -14.81 -23.41
C VAL A 161 -17.07 -14.63 -24.03
N SER A 162 -17.91 -15.65 -23.92
CA SER A 162 -19.35 -15.59 -24.22
C SER A 162 -20.12 -15.42 -22.92
N ALA A 163 -20.89 -14.33 -22.82
CA ALA A 163 -21.70 -13.94 -21.67
C ALA A 163 -23.09 -13.48 -22.12
N PRO A 164 -24.06 -13.20 -21.22
CA PRO A 164 -25.30 -12.54 -21.58
C PRO A 164 -25.08 -11.24 -22.35
N LEU A 165 -25.92 -10.93 -23.32
CA LEU A 165 -25.77 -9.79 -24.24
C LEU A 165 -25.83 -8.42 -23.53
N ASP A 166 -26.44 -8.35 -22.36
CA ASP A 166 -26.56 -7.16 -21.53
C ASP A 166 -25.38 -6.98 -20.54
N TRP A 167 -24.42 -7.91 -20.58
CA TRP A 167 -23.23 -7.86 -19.73
C TRP A 167 -22.04 -7.24 -20.46
N GLU A 168 -21.31 -6.39 -19.75
CA GLU A 168 -19.95 -6.00 -20.11
C GLU A 168 -18.95 -6.90 -19.38
N ILE A 169 -17.92 -7.33 -20.10
CA ILE A 169 -16.86 -8.19 -19.58
C ILE A 169 -15.55 -7.41 -19.57
N ILE A 170 -14.81 -7.54 -18.48
CA ILE A 170 -13.53 -6.87 -18.21
C ILE A 170 -12.50 -7.93 -17.82
N SER A 171 -11.31 -7.80 -18.38
CA SER A 171 -10.10 -8.54 -18.02
C SER A 171 -8.89 -7.68 -18.37
N GLN A 172 -7.68 -8.13 -18.08
CA GLN A 172 -6.47 -7.47 -18.50
C GLN A 172 -6.19 -7.68 -20.00
N GLY A 173 -5.39 -6.79 -20.57
CA GLY A 173 -4.98 -6.86 -21.98
C GLY A 173 -5.85 -6.05 -22.94
N MET A 174 -5.55 -6.18 -24.23
CA MET A 174 -6.28 -5.51 -25.31
C MET A 174 -7.67 -6.13 -25.46
N ARG A 175 -8.71 -5.30 -25.44
CA ARG A 175 -10.12 -5.71 -25.59
C ARG A 175 -10.56 -5.53 -27.03
N SER A 176 -11.27 -6.53 -27.58
CA SER A 176 -12.03 -6.43 -28.83
C SER A 176 -13.33 -7.22 -28.73
N VAL A 177 -14.26 -7.02 -29.66
CA VAL A 177 -15.55 -7.73 -29.74
C VAL A 177 -15.69 -8.34 -31.12
N GLN A 178 -16.04 -9.61 -31.16
CA GLN A 178 -16.34 -10.33 -32.40
C GLN A 178 -17.50 -11.30 -32.17
N ASP A 179 -18.52 -11.27 -33.03
CA ASP A 179 -19.67 -12.19 -33.03
C ASP A 179 -20.31 -12.34 -31.60
N ASP A 180 -20.56 -11.22 -30.92
CA ASP A 180 -21.10 -11.13 -29.55
C ASP A 180 -20.21 -11.70 -28.44
N ALA A 181 -18.98 -12.10 -28.74
CA ALA A 181 -17.98 -12.49 -27.76
C ALA A 181 -16.99 -11.36 -27.50
N VAL A 182 -16.58 -11.23 -26.26
CA VAL A 182 -15.50 -10.28 -25.87
C VAL A 182 -14.17 -11.02 -25.86
N ILE A 183 -13.19 -10.46 -26.52
CA ILE A 183 -11.86 -11.04 -26.67
C ILE A 183 -10.86 -10.17 -25.90
N PHE A 184 -10.02 -10.81 -25.10
CA PHE A 184 -8.86 -10.20 -24.43
C PHE A 184 -7.59 -10.86 -24.92
N ASP A 185 -6.60 -10.03 -25.27
CA ASP A 185 -5.26 -10.47 -25.67
C ASP A 185 -4.24 -9.83 -24.74
N MET A 186 -3.53 -10.66 -23.96
CA MET A 186 -2.51 -10.23 -23.03
C MET A 186 -1.14 -10.76 -23.46
N ALA A 187 -0.40 -9.89 -24.16
CA ALA A 187 0.92 -10.20 -24.71
C ALA A 187 2.02 -10.26 -23.65
N HIS A 188 1.81 -9.64 -22.48
CA HIS A 188 2.80 -9.61 -21.40
C HIS A 188 2.54 -10.71 -20.38
N PRO A 189 3.57 -11.29 -19.75
CA PRO A 189 3.39 -12.30 -18.72
C PRO A 189 2.54 -11.79 -17.56
N GLN A 190 1.64 -12.61 -17.03
CA GLN A 190 0.76 -12.30 -15.91
C GLN A 190 0.86 -13.39 -14.86
N GLU A 191 0.78 -13.01 -13.57
CA GLU A 191 0.74 -13.98 -12.46
C GLU A 191 -0.65 -14.58 -12.29
N GLU A 192 -1.70 -13.84 -12.71
CA GLU A 192 -3.11 -14.21 -12.57
C GLU A 192 -3.92 -13.76 -13.78
N ILE A 193 -4.98 -14.48 -14.06
CA ILE A 193 -5.99 -14.10 -15.08
C ILE A 193 -7.27 -13.72 -14.36
N TYR A 194 -7.67 -12.45 -14.52
CA TYR A 194 -8.90 -11.93 -13.94
C TYR A 194 -10.06 -11.97 -14.91
N LEU A 195 -11.25 -12.25 -14.41
CA LEU A 195 -12.49 -12.13 -15.16
C LEU A 195 -13.52 -11.41 -14.32
N VAL A 196 -13.94 -10.24 -14.78
CA VAL A 196 -14.93 -9.40 -14.13
C VAL A 196 -16.05 -9.12 -15.13
N GLY A 197 -17.29 -9.06 -14.68
CA GLY A 197 -18.40 -8.75 -15.58
C GLY A 197 -19.72 -8.59 -14.85
N GLY A 198 -20.68 -8.01 -15.56
CA GLY A 198 -22.03 -7.74 -15.09
C GLY A 198 -22.76 -6.76 -16.01
N PRO A 199 -23.99 -6.33 -15.64
CA PRO A 199 -24.81 -5.41 -16.42
C PRO A 199 -24.33 -3.95 -16.30
N TYR A 200 -23.08 -3.71 -16.65
CA TYR A 200 -22.48 -2.37 -16.58
C TYR A 200 -22.94 -1.46 -17.74
N LYS A 201 -22.84 -0.15 -17.50
CA LYS A 201 -22.81 0.89 -18.53
C LYS A 201 -21.36 1.26 -18.78
N ARG A 202 -20.89 1.05 -20.01
CA ARG A 202 -19.52 1.36 -20.43
C ARG A 202 -19.43 2.77 -20.98
N PHE A 203 -18.47 3.54 -20.52
CA PHE A 203 -18.04 4.83 -21.05
C PHE A 203 -16.59 4.70 -21.51
N ALA A 204 -16.25 5.24 -22.66
CA ALA A 204 -14.89 5.12 -23.20
C ALA A 204 -14.44 6.37 -23.93
N GLN A 205 -13.13 6.65 -23.87
CA GLN A 205 -12.46 7.64 -24.69
C GLN A 205 -11.04 7.17 -24.99
N THR A 206 -10.46 7.62 -26.11
CA THR A 206 -9.06 7.38 -26.43
C THR A 206 -8.24 8.57 -25.96
N HIS A 207 -7.13 8.32 -25.27
CA HIS A 207 -6.14 9.29 -24.88
C HIS A 207 -4.78 8.82 -25.37
N ASP A 208 -4.18 9.57 -26.30
CA ASP A 208 -3.02 9.13 -27.08
C ASP A 208 -3.24 7.76 -27.73
N SER A 209 -2.50 6.74 -27.29
CA SER A 209 -2.64 5.35 -27.78
C SER A 209 -3.35 4.43 -26.77
N VAL A 210 -3.88 4.98 -25.68
CA VAL A 210 -4.51 4.22 -24.58
C VAL A 210 -6.02 4.41 -24.65
N GLU A 211 -6.76 3.31 -24.65
CA GLU A 211 -8.21 3.32 -24.47
C GLU A 211 -8.55 3.42 -22.99
N LEU A 212 -9.22 4.50 -22.59
CA LEU A 212 -9.69 4.72 -21.23
C LEU A 212 -11.15 4.34 -21.13
N GLU A 213 -11.50 3.57 -20.11
CA GLU A 213 -12.83 3.04 -19.91
C GLU A 213 -13.30 3.23 -18.47
N VAL A 214 -14.60 3.46 -18.30
CA VAL A 214 -15.27 3.45 -16.99
C VAL A 214 -16.51 2.58 -17.10
N TYR A 215 -16.67 1.65 -16.16
CA TYR A 215 -17.80 0.73 -16.08
C TYR A 215 -18.57 1.00 -14.80
N LEU A 216 -19.83 1.43 -14.93
CA LEU A 216 -20.72 1.75 -13.82
C LEU A 216 -22.00 0.91 -13.90
N TYR A 217 -22.58 0.56 -12.74
CA TYR A 217 -23.88 -0.12 -12.71
C TYR A 217 -25.00 0.80 -13.23
N GLU A 218 -24.89 2.10 -12.96
CA GLU A 218 -25.83 3.11 -13.42
C GLU A 218 -25.19 4.04 -14.47
N GLY A 219 -26.01 4.66 -15.30
CA GLY A 219 -25.55 5.56 -16.37
C GLY A 219 -25.15 6.95 -15.89
N ASP A 220 -24.27 7.06 -14.90
CA ASP A 220 -23.76 8.32 -14.36
C ASP A 220 -22.64 8.88 -15.25
N THR A 221 -23.02 9.72 -16.21
CA THR A 221 -22.10 10.30 -17.19
C THR A 221 -21.13 11.32 -16.56
N GLU A 222 -21.55 12.05 -15.53
CA GLU A 222 -20.70 13.04 -14.85
C GLU A 222 -19.58 12.32 -14.08
N LEU A 223 -19.93 11.31 -13.32
CA LEU A 223 -18.97 10.48 -12.62
C LEU A 223 -17.99 9.80 -13.60
N ALA A 224 -18.50 9.20 -14.67
CA ALA A 224 -17.65 8.56 -15.68
C ALA A 224 -16.67 9.55 -16.32
N THR A 225 -17.14 10.76 -16.68
CA THR A 225 -16.29 11.80 -17.28
C THR A 225 -15.18 12.24 -16.35
N SER A 226 -15.47 12.38 -15.05
CA SER A 226 -14.47 12.73 -14.02
C SER A 226 -13.34 11.68 -13.97
N TYR A 227 -13.68 10.39 -13.94
CA TYR A 227 -12.68 9.31 -13.92
C TYR A 227 -11.90 9.17 -15.22
N LEU A 228 -12.53 9.35 -16.39
CA LEU A 228 -11.85 9.36 -17.68
C LEU A 228 -10.80 10.47 -17.75
N GLN A 229 -11.18 11.69 -17.34
CA GLN A 229 -10.28 12.83 -17.35
C GLN A 229 -9.12 12.65 -16.35
N ALA A 230 -9.40 12.19 -15.14
CA ALA A 230 -8.38 11.91 -14.13
C ALA A 230 -7.41 10.83 -14.62
N SER A 231 -7.91 9.74 -15.21
CA SER A 231 -7.10 8.66 -15.77
C SER A 231 -6.16 9.17 -16.87
N ALA A 232 -6.67 10.00 -17.79
CA ALA A 232 -5.87 10.62 -18.85
C ALA A 232 -4.71 11.45 -18.27
N ASN A 233 -5.02 12.30 -17.28
CA ASN A 233 -4.03 13.17 -16.65
C ASN A 233 -2.91 12.37 -15.95
N TYR A 234 -3.26 11.33 -15.18
CA TYR A 234 -2.27 10.54 -14.44
C TYR A 234 -1.47 9.60 -15.35
N ILE A 235 -2.08 9.02 -16.38
CA ILE A 235 -1.33 8.23 -17.37
C ILE A 235 -0.31 9.11 -18.10
N SER A 236 -0.67 10.33 -18.49
CA SER A 236 0.28 11.28 -19.07
C SER A 236 1.39 11.64 -18.08
N LEU A 237 1.05 12.01 -16.85
CA LEU A 237 2.01 12.37 -15.79
C LEU A 237 3.06 11.26 -15.57
N TYR A 238 2.60 10.02 -15.37
CA TYR A 238 3.51 8.92 -15.10
C TYR A 238 4.26 8.44 -16.34
N SER A 239 3.67 8.55 -17.53
CA SER A 239 4.38 8.26 -18.79
C SER A 239 5.55 9.23 -19.00
N ASP A 240 5.37 10.51 -18.70
CA ASP A 240 6.43 11.52 -18.78
C ASP A 240 7.51 11.31 -17.71
N TRP A 241 7.11 10.89 -16.53
CA TRP A 241 8.02 10.72 -15.39
C TRP A 241 8.84 9.42 -15.50
N ILE A 242 8.19 8.30 -15.81
CA ILE A 242 8.74 6.93 -15.73
C ILE A 242 9.11 6.41 -17.13
N GLY A 243 8.16 6.54 -18.08
CA GLY A 243 8.21 5.95 -19.41
C GLY A 243 6.81 5.48 -19.84
N ALA A 244 6.64 5.15 -21.09
CA ALA A 244 5.35 4.84 -21.70
C ALA A 244 4.48 3.90 -20.85
N TYR A 245 3.18 4.17 -20.81
CA TYR A 245 2.20 3.31 -20.14
C TYR A 245 2.27 1.88 -20.72
N PRO A 246 2.32 0.85 -19.85
CA PRO A 246 2.65 -0.51 -20.30
C PRO A 246 1.57 -1.26 -21.07
N TYR A 247 0.32 -0.76 -21.06
CA TYR A 247 -0.82 -1.45 -21.64
C TYR A 247 -1.50 -0.59 -22.72
N THR A 248 -2.39 -1.20 -23.50
CA THR A 248 -3.15 -0.49 -24.56
C THR A 248 -4.45 0.12 -24.05
N ARG A 249 -4.84 -0.20 -22.81
CA ARG A 249 -6.08 0.30 -22.18
C ARG A 249 -5.91 0.42 -20.67
N PHE A 250 -6.76 1.26 -20.06
CA PHE A 250 -6.98 1.33 -18.62
C PHE A 250 -8.47 1.46 -18.32
N ALA A 251 -8.97 0.68 -17.36
CA ALA A 251 -10.38 0.73 -16.98
C ALA A 251 -10.57 0.98 -15.48
N VAL A 252 -11.55 1.83 -15.16
CA VAL A 252 -12.10 1.98 -13.81
C VAL A 252 -13.43 1.24 -13.74
N VAL A 253 -13.56 0.29 -12.82
CA VAL A 253 -14.72 -0.61 -12.76
C VAL A 253 -15.38 -0.48 -11.39
N GLU A 254 -16.66 -0.14 -11.38
CA GLU A 254 -17.47 -0.14 -10.16
C GLU A 254 -17.64 -1.56 -9.63
N ASN A 255 -17.45 -1.73 -8.32
CA ASN A 255 -17.49 -3.02 -7.63
C ASN A 255 -18.52 -3.00 -6.50
N ARG A 256 -19.24 -4.10 -6.30
CA ARG A 256 -20.21 -4.22 -5.19
C ARG A 256 -19.56 -4.25 -3.80
N TRP A 257 -18.31 -4.70 -3.69
CA TRP A 257 -17.54 -4.69 -2.45
C TRP A 257 -16.81 -3.36 -2.27
N GLN A 258 -16.74 -2.87 -1.04
CA GLN A 258 -16.22 -1.54 -0.74
C GLN A 258 -14.69 -1.57 -0.61
N THR A 259 -14.01 -1.77 -1.71
CA THR A 259 -12.55 -1.89 -1.80
C THR A 259 -11.97 -1.01 -2.92
N GLY A 260 -10.64 -0.84 -2.94
CA GLY A 260 -9.85 -0.40 -4.08
C GLY A 260 -8.84 -1.51 -4.42
N TYR A 261 -8.71 -1.85 -5.69
CA TYR A 261 -7.82 -2.90 -6.16
C TYR A 261 -7.22 -2.55 -7.52
N GLY A 262 -5.90 -2.38 -7.58
CA GLY A 262 -5.14 -2.18 -8.81
C GLY A 262 -4.78 -3.51 -9.46
N MET A 263 -5.31 -3.76 -10.65
CA MET A 263 -5.03 -4.93 -11.47
C MET A 263 -4.32 -4.51 -12.76
N PRO A 264 -3.64 -5.42 -13.48
CA PRO A 264 -3.04 -5.07 -14.75
C PRO A 264 -4.07 -4.47 -15.72
N SER A 265 -3.88 -3.23 -16.12
CA SER A 265 -4.74 -2.44 -17.01
C SER A 265 -6.14 -2.09 -16.52
N PHE A 266 -6.50 -2.31 -15.26
CA PHE A 266 -7.76 -1.83 -14.68
C PHE A 266 -7.72 -1.74 -13.16
N THR A 267 -8.72 -1.05 -12.57
CA THR A 267 -8.91 -1.00 -11.12
C THR A 267 -10.36 -1.25 -10.76
N LEU A 268 -10.60 -1.94 -9.62
CA LEU A 268 -11.91 -2.11 -9.03
C LEU A 268 -12.10 -1.10 -7.90
N LEU A 269 -13.17 -0.32 -7.94
CA LEU A 269 -13.55 0.61 -6.89
C LEU A 269 -14.97 0.30 -6.38
N GLY A 270 -15.12 0.16 -5.08
CA GLY A 270 -16.43 -0.12 -4.47
C GLY A 270 -17.45 0.96 -4.75
N SER A 271 -18.73 0.59 -4.94
CA SER A 271 -19.83 1.48 -5.34
C SER A 271 -19.97 2.75 -4.49
N ARG A 272 -19.67 2.69 -3.19
CA ARG A 272 -19.67 3.86 -2.32
C ARG A 272 -18.36 4.65 -2.43
N VAL A 273 -17.25 3.96 -2.64
CA VAL A 273 -15.91 4.56 -2.73
C VAL A 273 -15.80 5.37 -4.01
N ILE A 274 -16.21 4.82 -5.16
CA ILE A 274 -16.12 5.48 -6.47
C ILE A 274 -16.89 6.82 -6.52
N ARG A 275 -17.90 7.01 -5.66
CA ARG A 275 -18.71 8.24 -5.57
C ARG A 275 -18.19 9.28 -4.60
N LEU A 276 -17.10 9.00 -3.88
CA LEU A 276 -16.47 9.99 -3.01
C LEU A 276 -15.66 10.97 -3.86
N PRO A 277 -15.88 12.29 -3.72
CA PRO A 277 -15.36 13.30 -4.66
C PRO A 277 -13.83 13.41 -4.68
N PHE A 278 -13.15 12.88 -3.66
CA PHE A 278 -11.69 12.93 -3.56
C PHE A 278 -10.98 11.70 -4.14
N ILE A 279 -11.66 10.62 -4.45
CA ILE A 279 -11.03 9.38 -4.96
C ILE A 279 -10.30 9.58 -6.30
N PRO A 280 -10.82 10.35 -7.27
CA PRO A 280 -10.08 10.63 -8.50
C PRO A 280 -8.71 11.29 -8.25
N ASP A 281 -8.57 12.06 -7.16
CA ASP A 281 -7.33 12.78 -6.85
C ASP A 281 -6.44 12.10 -5.78
N THR A 282 -6.92 11.02 -5.17
CA THR A 282 -6.19 10.33 -4.09
C THR A 282 -5.91 8.86 -4.42
N SER A 283 -6.93 8.01 -4.39
CA SER A 283 -6.73 6.56 -4.60
C SER A 283 -6.49 6.21 -6.08
N LEU A 284 -7.15 6.88 -7.02
CA LEU A 284 -7.00 6.56 -8.43
C LEU A 284 -5.55 6.69 -8.96
N PRO A 285 -4.80 7.78 -8.67
CA PRO A 285 -3.40 7.86 -9.09
C PRO A 285 -2.51 6.75 -8.52
N HIS A 286 -2.78 6.29 -7.30
CA HIS A 286 -2.09 5.15 -6.69
C HIS A 286 -2.36 3.86 -7.49
N GLU A 287 -3.62 3.54 -7.77
CA GLU A 287 -4.01 2.36 -8.52
C GLU A 287 -3.52 2.40 -9.99
N ILE A 288 -3.50 3.57 -10.62
CA ILE A 288 -2.91 3.73 -11.97
C ILE A 288 -1.41 3.45 -11.94
N LEU A 289 -0.69 3.94 -10.94
CA LEU A 289 0.75 3.78 -10.84
C LEU A 289 1.18 2.31 -10.63
N HIS A 290 0.32 1.49 -10.04
CA HIS A 290 0.52 0.04 -9.98
C HIS A 290 0.66 -0.63 -11.35
N ASN A 291 0.24 0.00 -12.45
CA ASN A 291 0.49 -0.55 -13.78
C ASN A 291 1.99 -0.50 -14.16
N TRP A 292 2.79 0.39 -13.57
CA TRP A 292 4.24 0.34 -13.65
C TRP A 292 4.85 -0.50 -12.52
N TRP A 293 4.42 -0.28 -11.25
CA TRP A 293 5.00 -0.88 -10.07
C TRP A 293 4.11 -2.00 -9.50
N GLY A 294 4.52 -3.22 -9.69
CA GLY A 294 3.77 -4.44 -9.32
C GLY A 294 3.25 -5.19 -10.55
N ASN A 295 2.58 -4.50 -11.48
CA ASN A 295 2.02 -5.12 -12.69
C ASN A 295 2.91 -4.96 -13.93
N GLY A 296 3.70 -3.90 -14.02
CA GLY A 296 4.65 -3.65 -15.11
C GLY A 296 6.08 -4.09 -14.77
N VAL A 297 6.52 -3.91 -13.53
CA VAL A 297 7.68 -4.58 -12.93
C VAL A 297 7.14 -5.47 -11.83
N TYR A 298 7.35 -6.79 -11.94
CA TYR A 298 6.80 -7.74 -10.97
C TYR A 298 7.60 -7.73 -9.68
N ILE A 299 6.95 -8.09 -8.58
CA ILE A 299 7.58 -8.13 -7.27
C ILE A 299 8.22 -9.50 -7.06
N ASP A 300 9.51 -9.52 -6.75
CA ASP A 300 10.14 -10.68 -6.12
C ASP A 300 9.96 -10.56 -4.60
N PHE A 301 8.95 -11.24 -4.08
CA PHE A 301 8.59 -11.21 -2.67
C PHE A 301 9.64 -11.82 -1.74
N SER A 302 10.68 -12.48 -2.27
CA SER A 302 11.74 -13.11 -1.46
C SER A 302 12.52 -12.10 -0.60
N LYS A 303 12.49 -10.82 -0.98
CA LYS A 303 13.13 -9.71 -0.26
C LYS A 303 12.17 -8.52 -0.05
N GLY A 304 10.90 -8.81 0.10
CA GLY A 304 9.87 -7.86 0.45
C GLY A 304 9.18 -7.17 -0.73
N ASN A 305 8.00 -6.64 -0.45
CA ASN A 305 7.21 -5.87 -1.41
C ASN A 305 7.63 -4.39 -1.40
N TRP A 306 8.41 -3.98 -2.38
CA TRP A 306 8.84 -2.60 -2.60
C TRP A 306 7.78 -1.74 -3.28
N SER A 307 6.85 -2.38 -4.00
CA SER A 307 5.91 -1.69 -4.90
C SER A 307 4.99 -0.73 -4.15
N GLU A 308 4.41 -1.16 -3.03
CA GLU A 308 3.48 -0.33 -2.25
C GLU A 308 4.12 0.97 -1.75
N GLY A 309 5.35 0.88 -1.24
CA GLY A 309 6.06 2.06 -0.74
C GLY A 309 6.49 3.02 -1.84
N LEU A 310 6.94 2.49 -2.99
CA LEU A 310 7.31 3.31 -4.14
C LEU A 310 6.07 3.96 -4.76
N THR A 311 4.97 3.22 -4.89
CA THR A 311 3.69 3.73 -5.36
C THR A 311 3.17 4.83 -4.45
N ALA A 312 3.10 4.61 -3.14
CA ALA A 312 2.69 5.64 -2.17
C ALA A 312 3.59 6.87 -2.20
N TYR A 313 4.90 6.71 -2.46
CA TYR A 313 5.81 7.84 -2.57
C TYR A 313 5.58 8.65 -3.86
N MET A 314 5.43 8.00 -5.00
CA MET A 314 5.31 8.65 -6.30
C MET A 314 3.88 9.09 -6.64
N SER A 315 2.85 8.62 -5.89
CA SER A 315 1.46 9.08 -6.01
C SER A 315 1.03 9.94 -4.81
N ASP A 316 0.78 9.32 -3.66
CA ASP A 316 0.18 9.99 -2.50
C ASP A 316 1.06 11.11 -1.94
N HIS A 317 2.36 10.81 -1.70
CA HIS A 317 3.30 11.82 -1.22
C HIS A 317 3.53 12.90 -2.27
N TYR A 318 3.69 12.55 -3.54
CA TYR A 318 3.88 13.51 -4.63
C TYR A 318 2.68 14.47 -4.75
N SER A 319 1.44 13.98 -4.68
CA SER A 319 0.25 14.82 -4.69
C SER A 319 0.25 15.83 -3.52
N ASN A 320 0.67 15.40 -2.33
CA ASN A 320 0.83 16.30 -1.19
C ASN A 320 2.00 17.28 -1.37
N GLU A 321 3.11 16.87 -2.01
CA GLU A 321 4.24 17.75 -2.34
C GLU A 321 3.82 18.88 -3.28
N GLN A 322 3.02 18.58 -4.30
CA GLN A 322 2.47 19.61 -5.20
C GLN A 322 1.57 20.65 -4.48
N GLN A 323 1.00 20.27 -3.35
CA GLN A 323 0.17 21.14 -2.52
C GLN A 323 0.95 21.81 -1.38
N GLY A 324 2.27 21.58 -1.24
CA GLY A 324 3.10 22.05 -0.13
C GLY A 324 2.75 21.40 1.23
N LYS A 325 2.18 20.19 1.22
CA LYS A 325 1.75 19.42 2.41
C LYS A 325 2.57 18.15 2.65
N ASP A 326 3.65 17.99 1.93
CA ASP A 326 4.52 16.81 1.97
C ASP A 326 5.13 16.56 3.36
N ALA A 327 5.58 17.60 4.05
CA ALA A 327 6.08 17.48 5.42
C ALA A 327 5.00 16.96 6.39
N GLU A 328 3.76 17.43 6.27
CA GLU A 328 2.65 16.91 7.06
C GLU A 328 2.33 15.46 6.71
N TYR A 329 2.40 15.10 5.43
CA TYR A 329 2.18 13.73 4.98
C TYR A 329 3.24 12.79 5.57
N ARG A 330 4.53 13.16 5.53
CA ARG A 330 5.63 12.41 6.15
C ARG A 330 5.46 12.29 7.67
N ARG A 331 5.08 13.39 8.34
CA ARG A 331 4.77 13.35 9.77
C ARG A 331 3.68 12.32 10.10
N LYS A 332 2.59 12.26 9.32
CA LYS A 332 1.52 11.27 9.47
C LYS A 332 2.01 9.84 9.24
N ALA A 333 2.93 9.63 8.28
CA ALA A 333 3.56 8.33 8.04
C ALA A 333 4.41 7.87 9.25
N LEU A 334 5.22 8.78 9.82
CA LEU A 334 5.99 8.51 11.03
C LEU A 334 5.08 8.27 12.24
N GLU A 335 4.01 9.04 12.39
CA GLU A 335 3.02 8.87 13.46
C GLU A 335 2.33 7.52 13.38
N ARG A 336 1.95 7.06 12.17
CA ARG A 336 1.38 5.72 11.97
C ARG A 336 2.35 4.64 12.42
N TYR A 337 3.64 4.77 12.07
CA TYR A 337 4.64 3.81 12.51
C TYR A 337 4.76 3.77 14.04
N VAL A 338 4.83 4.92 14.71
CA VAL A 338 4.88 5.00 16.18
C VAL A 338 3.66 4.37 16.82
N ASN A 339 2.47 4.62 16.28
CA ASN A 339 1.22 4.15 16.85
C ASN A 339 1.01 2.64 16.67
N PHE A 340 1.38 2.09 15.52
CA PHE A 340 0.96 0.73 15.13
C PHE A 340 2.09 -0.29 14.99
N ALA A 341 3.31 0.11 14.64
CA ALA A 341 4.43 -0.80 14.42
C ALA A 341 5.44 -0.80 15.56
N ALA A 342 5.76 0.35 16.15
CA ALA A 342 6.71 0.44 17.27
C ALA A 342 6.36 -0.50 18.44
N GLU A 343 7.31 -0.73 19.34
CA GLU A 343 7.13 -1.54 20.55
C GLU A 343 6.88 -3.04 20.33
N GLY A 344 7.57 -3.62 19.34
CA GLY A 344 7.62 -5.07 19.14
C GLY A 344 6.58 -5.64 18.18
N ARG A 345 5.87 -4.78 17.44
CA ARG A 345 5.02 -5.19 16.31
C ARG A 345 5.69 -4.95 14.96
N ASP A 346 6.86 -4.33 14.96
CA ASP A 346 7.68 -4.08 13.79
C ASP A 346 8.36 -5.36 13.30
N PHE A 347 8.60 -5.44 12.01
CA PHE A 347 9.34 -6.46 11.32
C PHE A 347 10.24 -5.84 10.25
N ALA A 348 11.17 -6.61 9.71
CA ALA A 348 12.06 -6.09 8.68
C ALA A 348 11.27 -5.74 7.40
N LEU A 349 11.61 -4.63 6.76
CA LEU A 349 10.93 -4.22 5.52
C LEU A 349 11.06 -5.28 4.42
N ALA A 350 12.18 -6.01 4.41
CA ALA A 350 12.41 -7.14 3.52
C ALA A 350 11.46 -8.34 3.74
N ASP A 351 10.76 -8.39 4.88
CA ASP A 351 9.77 -9.43 5.18
C ASP A 351 8.32 -8.99 4.87
N PHE A 352 8.12 -7.77 4.39
CA PHE A 352 6.80 -7.28 4.03
C PHE A 352 6.32 -7.90 2.73
N SER A 353 5.18 -8.58 2.73
CA SER A 353 4.53 -9.12 1.54
C SER A 353 3.27 -8.37 1.14
N SER A 354 2.37 -8.15 2.10
CA SER A 354 1.11 -7.46 1.86
C SER A 354 0.55 -6.85 3.14
N ARG A 355 -0.42 -5.94 2.99
CA ARG A 355 -1.16 -5.36 4.12
C ARG A 355 -2.19 -6.36 4.64
N HIS A 356 -2.14 -6.65 5.93
CA HIS A 356 -3.14 -7.46 6.64
C HIS A 356 -3.60 -6.82 7.96
N ASP A 357 -2.89 -5.84 8.46
CA ASP A 357 -3.24 -5.04 9.64
C ASP A 357 -2.59 -3.65 9.60
N GLU A 358 -2.80 -2.84 10.62
CA GLU A 358 -2.22 -1.49 10.72
C GLU A 358 -0.69 -1.51 10.91
N ALA A 359 -0.12 -2.55 11.52
CA ALA A 359 1.32 -2.67 11.68
C ALA A 359 2.00 -2.97 10.34
N SER A 360 1.46 -3.90 9.56
CA SER A 360 1.94 -4.20 8.22
C SER A 360 1.79 -3.00 7.27
N GLN A 361 0.72 -2.21 7.41
CA GLN A 361 0.60 -0.95 6.67
C GLN A 361 1.67 0.07 7.09
N ALA A 362 1.94 0.20 8.39
CA ALA A 362 2.95 1.14 8.90
C ALA A 362 4.37 0.78 8.42
N VAL A 363 4.69 -0.51 8.28
CA VAL A 363 5.98 -0.96 7.74
C VAL A 363 5.99 -0.88 6.21
N GLY A 364 5.06 -1.56 5.55
CA GLY A 364 5.09 -1.74 4.09
C GLY A 364 4.85 -0.45 3.30
N TYR A 365 4.01 0.46 3.82
CA TYR A 365 3.71 1.74 3.17
C TYR A 365 4.51 2.89 3.80
N SER A 366 4.39 3.13 5.12
CA SER A 366 4.99 4.33 5.71
C SER A 366 6.52 4.26 5.81
N LYS A 367 7.09 3.16 6.35
CA LYS A 367 8.56 3.00 6.44
C LYS A 367 9.17 2.89 5.03
N SER A 368 8.53 2.16 4.11
CA SER A 368 8.97 2.02 2.72
C SER A 368 8.95 3.35 1.96
N LEU A 369 7.85 4.11 2.06
CA LEU A 369 7.75 5.46 1.49
C LEU A 369 8.88 6.36 2.01
N MET A 370 9.14 6.37 3.32
CA MET A 370 10.21 7.16 3.92
C MET A 370 11.59 6.71 3.46
N LEU A 371 11.79 5.42 3.16
CA LEU A 371 13.03 4.95 2.55
C LEU A 371 13.23 5.61 1.19
N PHE A 372 12.25 5.60 0.29
CA PHE A 372 12.35 6.25 -1.02
C PHE A 372 12.53 7.76 -0.90
N HIS A 373 11.88 8.40 0.07
CA HIS A 373 12.10 9.81 0.37
C HIS A 373 13.55 10.09 0.78
N MET A 374 14.09 9.34 1.74
CA MET A 374 15.48 9.49 2.18
C MET A 374 16.48 9.22 1.04
N LEU A 375 16.21 8.27 0.15
CA LEU A 375 17.02 8.00 -1.03
C LEU A 375 17.01 9.19 -2.01
N ARG A 376 15.84 9.77 -2.29
CA ARG A 376 15.72 10.98 -3.12
C ARG A 376 16.45 12.17 -2.49
N ARG A 377 16.31 12.37 -1.17
CA ARG A 377 17.04 13.43 -0.44
C ARG A 377 18.55 13.19 -0.44
N PHE A 378 19.00 11.95 -0.44
CA PHE A 378 20.41 11.60 -0.50
C PHE A 378 21.03 11.89 -1.88
N GLY A 379 20.39 11.45 -2.95
CA GLY A 379 20.90 11.55 -4.31
C GLY A 379 20.51 12.83 -5.06
N GLY A 380 19.45 13.49 -4.59
CA GLY A 380 18.81 14.62 -5.28
C GLY A 380 17.78 14.16 -6.32
N ASP A 381 16.92 15.10 -6.73
CA ASP A 381 15.77 14.85 -7.60
C ASP A 381 16.17 14.29 -8.97
N GLU A 382 17.23 14.86 -9.57
CA GLU A 382 17.66 14.48 -10.92
C GLU A 382 18.13 13.03 -10.95
N LEU A 383 18.99 12.63 -10.02
CA LEU A 383 19.51 11.26 -9.95
C LEU A 383 18.39 10.26 -9.64
N PHE A 384 17.48 10.60 -8.72
CA PHE A 384 16.33 9.77 -8.42
C PHE A 384 15.45 9.55 -9.64
N ASN A 385 15.09 10.62 -10.37
CA ASN A 385 14.24 10.54 -11.55
C ASN A 385 14.90 9.76 -12.70
N GLN A 386 16.21 9.94 -12.92
CA GLN A 386 16.95 9.11 -13.87
C GLN A 386 16.97 7.64 -13.48
N GLY A 387 17.14 7.35 -12.19
CA GLY A 387 17.11 6.01 -11.65
C GLY A 387 15.75 5.32 -11.81
N ILE A 388 14.64 6.04 -11.61
CA ILE A 388 13.27 5.55 -11.84
C ILE A 388 13.08 5.14 -13.31
N ARG A 389 13.51 5.97 -14.25
CA ARG A 389 13.43 5.64 -15.69
C ARG A 389 14.32 4.44 -16.04
N HIS A 390 15.53 4.39 -15.46
CA HIS A 390 16.45 3.27 -15.66
C HIS A 390 15.87 1.96 -15.09
N PHE A 391 15.26 2.02 -13.90
CA PHE A 391 14.60 0.88 -13.29
C PHE A 391 13.49 0.33 -14.18
N TRP A 392 12.62 1.20 -14.69
CA TRP A 392 11.56 0.83 -15.64
C TRP A 392 12.13 0.17 -16.90
N GLN A 393 13.12 0.79 -17.56
CA GLN A 393 13.74 0.27 -18.78
C GLN A 393 14.39 -1.10 -18.59
N GLN A 394 14.98 -1.35 -17.42
CA GLN A 394 15.71 -2.58 -17.14
C GLN A 394 14.80 -3.74 -16.74
N TYR A 395 13.72 -3.44 -15.96
CA TYR A 395 12.91 -4.48 -15.33
C TYR A 395 11.48 -4.57 -15.89
N GLN A 396 11.13 -3.84 -16.92
CA GLN A 396 9.80 -3.94 -17.53
C GLN A 396 9.45 -5.39 -17.85
N PHE A 397 8.31 -5.85 -17.27
CA PHE A 397 7.80 -7.22 -17.33
C PHE A 397 8.78 -8.30 -16.83
N ARG A 398 9.60 -7.93 -15.87
CA ARG A 398 10.51 -8.82 -15.15
C ARG A 398 10.34 -8.66 -13.65
N PRO A 399 10.67 -9.71 -12.84
CA PRO A 399 10.68 -9.59 -11.39
C PRO A 399 11.88 -8.74 -10.93
N ALA A 400 11.65 -7.98 -9.86
CA ALA A 400 12.66 -7.20 -9.15
C ALA A 400 12.43 -7.26 -7.65
N ASP A 401 13.51 -7.31 -6.87
CA ASP A 401 13.50 -7.19 -5.42
C ASP A 401 13.91 -5.77 -4.96
N PHE A 402 13.85 -5.47 -3.66
CA PHE A 402 14.31 -4.18 -3.12
C PHE A 402 15.77 -3.82 -3.51
N PRO A 403 16.77 -4.71 -3.37
CA PRO A 403 18.12 -4.47 -3.87
C PRO A 403 18.19 -4.09 -5.35
N ASP A 404 17.37 -4.69 -6.20
CA ASP A 404 17.30 -4.37 -7.63
C ASP A 404 16.81 -2.94 -7.87
N VAL A 405 15.73 -2.54 -7.20
CA VAL A 405 15.22 -1.15 -7.23
C VAL A 405 16.32 -0.17 -6.83
N ILE A 406 16.96 -0.42 -5.70
CA ILE A 406 18.00 0.46 -5.15
C ILE A 406 19.23 0.55 -6.08
N LYS A 407 19.65 -0.58 -6.62
CA LYS A 407 20.75 -0.64 -7.58
C LYS A 407 20.43 0.13 -8.86
N ALA A 408 19.19 0.06 -9.33
CA ALA A 408 18.76 0.80 -10.51
C ALA A 408 18.66 2.32 -10.23
N LEU A 409 18.22 2.71 -9.04
CA LEU A 409 18.19 4.12 -8.62
C LEU A 409 19.60 4.70 -8.47
N PHE A 410 20.57 3.89 -8.01
CA PHE A 410 21.92 4.35 -7.70
C PHE A 410 22.97 3.35 -8.19
N PRO A 411 23.23 3.26 -9.50
CA PRO A 411 24.08 2.24 -10.10
C PRO A 411 25.56 2.33 -9.68
N GLY A 412 25.99 3.49 -9.20
CA GLY A 412 27.36 3.74 -8.71
C GLY A 412 27.52 3.70 -7.20
N ALA A 413 26.53 3.19 -6.46
CA ALA A 413 26.56 3.18 -5.00
C ALA A 413 27.77 2.41 -4.44
N ASP A 414 28.53 3.07 -3.56
CA ASP A 414 29.66 2.47 -2.83
C ASP A 414 29.21 1.59 -1.66
N ALA A 415 30.18 1.03 -0.92
CA ALA A 415 29.89 0.16 0.22
C ALA A 415 29.22 0.91 1.38
N GLU A 416 29.54 2.18 1.58
CA GLU A 416 28.96 3.01 2.65
C GLU A 416 27.47 3.28 2.36
N TYR A 417 27.15 3.61 1.12
CA TYR A 417 25.77 3.81 0.69
C TYR A 417 24.93 2.53 0.79
N LYS A 418 25.51 1.37 0.40
CA LYS A 418 24.84 0.07 0.56
C LYS A 418 24.54 -0.23 2.02
N ALA A 419 25.51 -0.03 2.92
CA ALA A 419 25.31 -0.21 4.36
C ALA A 419 24.25 0.77 4.94
N TYR A 420 24.20 2.02 4.43
CA TYR A 420 23.15 2.97 4.76
C TYR A 420 21.76 2.45 4.43
N ILE A 421 21.59 1.78 3.29
CA ILE A 421 20.30 1.24 2.84
C ILE A 421 19.93 -0.03 3.59
N GLU A 422 20.87 -0.96 3.75
CA GLU A 422 20.64 -2.27 4.36
C GLU A 422 20.08 -2.15 5.80
N GLN A 423 20.48 -1.12 6.54
CA GLN A 423 19.90 -0.89 7.86
C GLN A 423 18.38 -0.63 7.84
N TRP A 424 17.84 -0.07 6.76
CA TRP A 424 16.42 0.21 6.63
C TRP A 424 15.62 -1.01 6.16
N LEU A 425 16.25 -1.87 5.35
CA LEU A 425 15.61 -3.09 4.83
C LEU A 425 15.54 -4.20 5.89
N TYR A 426 16.64 -4.40 6.62
CA TYR A 426 16.79 -5.61 7.45
C TYR A 426 16.70 -5.37 8.95
N ARG A 427 16.76 -4.12 9.42
CA ARG A 427 16.62 -3.82 10.85
C ARG A 427 15.19 -3.46 11.21
N THR A 428 14.74 -4.01 12.33
CA THR A 428 13.52 -3.56 13.01
C THR A 428 13.80 -2.32 13.87
N GLY A 429 12.74 -1.61 14.25
CA GLY A 429 12.83 -0.37 15.00
C GLY A 429 13.15 0.84 14.13
N ALA A 430 13.26 1.97 14.77
CA ALA A 430 13.59 3.25 14.17
C ALA A 430 14.52 4.04 15.09
N PRO A 431 15.36 4.95 14.55
CA PRO A 431 16.14 5.85 15.37
C PRO A 431 15.26 6.79 16.20
N GLU A 432 15.67 7.07 17.42
CA GLU A 432 15.10 8.08 18.29
C GLU A 432 16.14 9.18 18.47
N ILE A 433 15.92 10.31 17.78
CA ILE A 433 16.89 11.42 17.76
C ILE A 433 16.48 12.52 18.71
N ALA A 434 17.46 13.11 19.38
CA ALA A 434 17.24 14.22 20.30
C ALA A 434 18.40 15.22 20.26
N LEU A 435 18.09 16.49 20.54
CA LEU A 435 19.08 17.50 20.86
C LEU A 435 19.65 17.24 22.27
N GLY A 436 20.96 17.25 22.37
CA GLY A 436 21.69 17.27 23.66
C GLY A 436 22.04 18.68 24.06
N GLU A 437 23.28 18.87 24.51
CA GLU A 437 23.77 20.18 24.90
C GLU A 437 23.92 21.11 23.70
N VAL A 438 23.42 22.35 23.83
CA VAL A 438 23.53 23.39 22.81
C VAL A 438 24.19 24.62 23.43
N THR A 439 25.30 25.05 22.85
CA THR A 439 26.00 26.23 23.30
C THR A 439 26.27 27.21 22.19
N VAL A 440 26.18 28.51 22.49
CA VAL A 440 26.53 29.59 21.56
C VAL A 440 27.59 30.45 22.24
N SER A 441 28.77 30.54 21.63
CA SER A 441 29.85 31.40 22.08
C SER A 441 30.21 32.44 21.03
N LYS A 442 30.63 33.63 21.44
CA LYS A 442 31.14 34.65 20.52
C LYS A 442 32.67 34.59 20.50
N ILE A 443 33.23 34.34 19.32
CA ILE A 443 34.67 34.30 19.08
C ILE A 443 35.01 35.33 18.01
N ASN A 444 35.69 36.41 18.43
CA ASN A 444 35.93 37.58 17.60
C ASN A 444 34.60 38.20 17.11
N ASN A 445 34.38 38.25 15.77
CA ASN A 445 33.16 38.77 15.17
C ASN A 445 32.11 37.68 14.85
N ASP A 446 32.48 36.41 15.05
CA ASP A 446 31.61 35.27 14.72
C ASP A 446 30.97 34.70 15.97
N TYR A 447 29.83 34.07 15.77
CA TYR A 447 29.17 33.19 16.73
C TYR A 447 29.47 31.73 16.39
N VAL A 448 29.93 30.97 17.37
CA VAL A 448 30.16 29.52 17.26
C VAL A 448 28.99 28.80 17.96
N LEU A 449 28.20 28.11 17.18
CA LEU A 449 27.12 27.22 17.66
C LEU A 449 27.68 25.81 17.75
N SER A 450 27.61 25.21 18.95
CA SER A 450 27.94 23.81 19.19
C SER A 450 26.66 23.07 19.59
N VAL A 451 26.34 21.99 18.85
CA VAL A 451 25.11 21.21 19.02
C VAL A 451 25.45 19.75 19.17
N GLU A 452 25.14 19.17 20.32
CA GLU A 452 25.18 17.72 20.50
C GLU A 452 23.88 17.11 20.00
N ILE A 453 23.99 16.06 19.17
CA ILE A 453 22.86 15.27 18.69
C ILE A 453 23.03 13.83 19.17
N ARG A 454 21.94 13.23 19.65
CA ARG A 454 21.93 11.91 20.29
C ARG A 454 20.94 10.99 19.59
N GLN A 455 21.28 9.70 19.57
CA GLN A 455 20.37 8.60 19.25
C GLN A 455 20.05 7.83 20.54
N GLN A 456 18.80 7.87 20.98
CA GLN A 456 18.36 7.37 22.29
C GLN A 456 17.77 5.95 22.22
N GLN A 457 17.39 5.45 21.05
CA GLN A 457 16.79 4.11 20.87
C GLN A 457 17.69 3.02 21.47
N LYS A 458 17.10 1.92 21.90
CA LYS A 458 17.82 0.69 22.26
C LYS A 458 18.53 0.12 21.03
N GLY A 459 19.64 -0.60 21.24
CA GLY A 459 20.40 -1.23 20.16
C GLY A 459 21.43 -0.30 19.50
N PRO A 460 22.06 -0.70 18.39
CA PRO A 460 23.13 0.05 17.74
C PRO A 460 22.65 1.35 17.11
N ALA A 461 23.58 2.29 16.91
CA ALA A 461 23.29 3.52 16.19
C ALA A 461 22.88 3.23 14.73
N TYR A 462 22.07 4.11 14.17
CA TYR A 462 21.82 4.20 12.74
C TYR A 462 22.80 5.18 12.10
N THR A 463 23.12 4.99 10.85
CA THR A 463 23.76 6.02 10.03
C THR A 463 22.67 6.93 9.48
N LEU A 464 22.70 8.21 9.83
CA LEU A 464 21.65 9.18 9.53
C LEU A 464 22.24 10.42 8.88
N ARG A 465 21.47 11.01 7.95
CA ARG A 465 21.65 12.35 7.42
C ARG A 465 20.45 13.19 7.86
N ILE A 466 20.66 14.10 8.79
CA ILE A 466 19.57 14.80 9.48
C ILE A 466 19.63 16.28 9.11
N PRO A 467 18.55 16.86 8.54
CA PRO A 467 18.46 18.30 8.34
C PRO A 467 18.41 19.04 9.69
N LEU A 468 19.18 20.13 9.80
CA LEU A 468 19.18 21.04 10.93
C LEU A 468 18.86 22.45 10.44
N GLU A 469 17.84 23.08 10.98
CA GLU A 469 17.57 24.50 10.76
C GLU A 469 18.09 25.36 11.90
N VAL A 470 18.80 26.44 11.55
CA VAL A 470 19.32 27.43 12.50
C VAL A 470 18.75 28.80 12.19
N SER A 471 17.92 29.31 13.09
CA SER A 471 17.40 30.68 13.01
C SER A 471 18.42 31.65 13.53
N LEU A 472 18.80 32.63 12.72
CA LEU A 472 19.79 33.67 13.07
C LEU A 472 19.10 35.01 13.36
N GLU A 473 19.70 35.80 14.22
CA GLU A 473 19.23 37.14 14.56
C GLU A 473 19.26 38.07 13.33
N GLY A 474 18.13 38.66 13.00
CA GLY A 474 18.01 39.58 11.84
C GLY A 474 17.75 38.86 10.50
N ASN A 475 17.87 37.53 10.39
CA ASN A 475 17.51 36.80 9.18
C ASN A 475 16.02 36.44 9.18
N GLN A 476 15.37 36.61 8.03
CA GLN A 476 13.97 36.19 7.84
C GLN A 476 13.84 34.69 7.62
N GLN A 477 14.83 34.08 6.97
CA GLN A 477 14.84 32.64 6.68
C GLN A 477 15.91 31.93 7.53
N PRO A 478 15.61 30.73 8.06
CA PRO A 478 16.62 29.95 8.76
C PRO A 478 17.70 29.44 7.79
N VAL A 479 18.90 29.24 8.32
CA VAL A 479 19.97 28.54 7.60
C VAL A 479 19.76 27.04 7.75
N ARG A 480 19.88 26.31 6.64
CA ARG A 480 19.79 24.85 6.62
C ARG A 480 21.18 24.23 6.61
N GLU A 481 21.42 23.36 7.56
CA GLU A 481 22.64 22.57 7.71
C GLU A 481 22.32 21.07 7.59
N GLN A 482 23.31 20.26 7.30
CA GLN A 482 23.22 18.82 7.25
C GLN A 482 24.06 18.21 8.37
N VAL A 483 23.48 17.27 9.13
CA VAL A 483 24.16 16.54 10.20
C VAL A 483 24.33 15.08 9.78
N ASP A 484 25.57 14.61 9.71
CA ASP A 484 25.88 13.18 9.53
C ASP A 484 26.18 12.55 10.89
N LEU A 485 25.34 11.57 11.29
CA LEU A 485 25.37 10.92 12.58
C LEU A 485 25.37 9.40 12.45
N SER A 486 26.51 8.75 12.67
CA SER A 486 26.67 7.29 12.66
C SER A 486 26.97 6.71 14.06
N ALA A 487 26.98 7.55 15.09
CA ALA A 487 27.25 7.20 16.48
C ALA A 487 26.06 7.51 17.39
N LYS A 488 26.05 7.00 18.62
CA LYS A 488 25.00 7.30 19.61
C LYS A 488 24.95 8.78 20.00
N ARG A 489 26.06 9.50 19.85
CA ARG A 489 26.13 10.94 20.06
C ARG A 489 27.28 11.54 19.26
N LYS A 490 27.08 12.77 18.79
CA LYS A 490 28.12 13.55 18.12
C LYS A 490 27.86 15.03 18.33
N VAL A 491 28.93 15.80 18.47
CA VAL A 491 28.88 17.26 18.56
C VAL A 491 29.22 17.83 17.20
N HIS A 492 28.38 18.73 16.70
CA HIS A 492 28.59 19.49 15.49
C HIS A 492 28.82 20.95 15.81
N THR A 493 29.69 21.61 15.07
CA THR A 493 30.08 23.00 15.31
C THR A 493 29.90 23.80 14.01
N TYR A 494 29.18 24.91 14.12
CA TYR A 494 28.88 25.80 13.01
C TYR A 494 29.32 27.22 13.37
N ARG A 495 29.65 28.02 12.34
CA ARG A 495 30.08 29.42 12.53
C ARG A 495 29.15 30.35 11.74
N TYR A 496 28.67 31.40 12.39
CA TYR A 496 27.79 32.40 11.81
C TYR A 496 28.24 33.82 12.15
N ASN A 497 28.03 34.77 11.26
CA ASN A 497 28.25 36.19 11.51
C ASN A 497 27.13 36.84 12.35
N GLN A 498 26.01 36.12 12.52
CA GLN A 498 24.84 36.55 13.29
C GLN A 498 24.58 35.54 14.41
N ARG A 499 23.95 36.00 15.49
CA ARG A 499 23.69 35.16 16.65
C ARG A 499 22.63 34.13 16.37
N PRO A 500 22.88 32.80 16.58
CA PRO A 500 21.84 31.78 16.55
C PRO A 500 20.84 32.01 17.70
N ARG A 501 19.52 31.94 17.36
CA ARG A 501 18.41 32.10 18.31
C ARG A 501 17.65 30.83 18.59
N ALA A 502 17.45 30.01 17.57
CA ALA A 502 16.74 28.74 17.68
C ALA A 502 17.33 27.71 16.71
N ILE A 503 17.19 26.45 17.08
CA ILE A 503 17.51 25.32 16.20
C ILE A 503 16.33 24.36 16.16
N ARG A 504 16.12 23.73 15.02
CA ARG A 504 15.14 22.67 14.83
C ARG A 504 15.81 21.48 14.13
N LEU A 505 15.65 20.31 14.69
CA LEU A 505 16.19 19.06 14.15
C LEU A 505 15.10 18.39 13.31
N ASP A 506 15.42 18.07 12.05
CA ASP A 506 14.49 17.42 11.11
C ASP A 506 13.10 18.10 11.03
N PRO A 507 13.02 19.40 10.76
CA PRO A 507 11.78 20.18 10.86
C PRO A 507 10.72 19.80 9.82
N GLU A 508 11.13 19.18 8.70
CA GLU A 508 10.25 18.75 7.60
C GLU A 508 10.01 17.23 7.60
N TYR A 509 10.44 16.50 8.66
CA TYR A 509 10.26 15.06 8.77
C TYR A 509 10.87 14.27 7.60
N ASP A 510 12.08 14.64 7.21
CA ASP A 510 12.80 14.00 6.11
C ASP A 510 13.44 12.65 6.50
N VAL A 511 13.57 12.37 7.79
CA VAL A 511 14.22 11.16 8.32
C VAL A 511 13.18 10.19 8.89
N PHE A 512 13.26 8.92 8.49
CA PHE A 512 12.48 7.87 9.16
C PHE A 512 12.97 7.69 10.60
N ARG A 513 12.14 8.05 11.58
CA ARG A 513 12.45 8.04 13.01
C ARG A 513 11.21 7.94 13.89
N LEU A 514 11.43 7.65 15.17
CA LEU A 514 10.38 7.82 16.18
C LEU A 514 10.17 9.31 16.42
N LEU A 515 8.90 9.73 16.39
CA LEU A 515 8.52 11.10 16.74
C LEU A 515 8.51 11.28 18.27
N ASP A 516 9.07 12.39 18.76
CA ASP A 516 8.90 12.80 20.14
C ASP A 516 7.38 12.97 20.45
N PRO A 517 6.93 12.67 21.67
CA PRO A 517 5.53 12.90 22.05
C PRO A 517 5.03 14.34 21.79
N LEU A 518 5.90 15.34 21.88
CA LEU A 518 5.56 16.75 21.60
C LEU A 518 5.38 17.06 20.10
N GLU A 519 5.94 16.23 19.21
CA GLU A 519 5.78 16.37 17.76
C GLU A 519 4.48 15.73 17.24
N ARG A 520 3.80 14.94 18.08
CA ARG A 520 2.59 14.21 17.71
C ARG A 520 1.35 14.94 18.20
N PRO A 521 0.36 15.22 17.34
CA PRO A 521 -0.95 15.65 17.83
C PRO A 521 -1.63 14.53 18.61
N ALA A 522 -2.54 14.88 19.51
CA ALA A 522 -3.43 13.90 20.11
C ALA A 522 -4.31 13.30 18.99
N SER A 523 -4.26 11.98 18.83
CA SER A 523 -4.96 11.28 17.74
C SER A 523 -5.57 9.96 18.21
N LEU A 524 -6.67 9.54 17.57
CA LEU A 524 -7.32 8.24 17.82
C LEU A 524 -6.37 7.07 17.55
N GLY A 525 -5.40 7.23 16.65
CA GLY A 525 -4.38 6.23 16.37
C GLY A 525 -3.57 5.84 17.59
N ARG A 526 -3.36 6.74 18.54
CA ARG A 526 -2.70 6.43 19.82
C ARG A 526 -3.52 5.48 20.69
N LEU A 527 -4.86 5.61 20.67
CA LEU A 527 -5.74 4.70 21.40
C LEU A 527 -5.81 3.34 20.71
N PHE A 528 -6.09 3.33 19.40
CA PHE A 528 -6.19 2.09 18.63
C PHE A 528 -4.87 1.31 18.58
N GLY A 529 -3.73 2.01 18.57
CA GLY A 529 -2.40 1.42 18.60
C GLY A 529 -1.92 0.99 19.98
N ALA A 530 -2.63 1.31 21.06
CA ALA A 530 -2.20 0.97 22.41
C ALA A 530 -2.15 -0.55 22.66
N LYS A 531 -1.21 -1.00 23.51
CA LYS A 531 -1.07 -2.42 23.88
C LYS A 531 -2.30 -2.97 24.59
N GLN A 532 -2.98 -2.14 25.36
CA GLN A 532 -4.22 -2.46 26.08
C GLN A 532 -5.21 -1.32 25.90
N GLN A 533 -6.45 -1.66 25.61
CA GLN A 533 -7.54 -0.70 25.49
C GLN A 533 -8.68 -1.08 26.46
N VAL A 534 -9.14 -0.12 27.22
CA VAL A 534 -10.23 -0.27 28.18
C VAL A 534 -11.40 0.61 27.76
N LEU A 535 -12.49 0.00 27.38
CA LEU A 535 -13.74 0.67 27.08
C LEU A 535 -14.58 0.70 28.39
N VAL A 536 -14.89 1.88 28.89
CA VAL A 536 -15.59 2.07 30.15
C VAL A 536 -17.06 2.39 29.88
N MET A 537 -17.95 1.45 30.18
CA MET A 537 -19.38 1.57 29.96
C MET A 537 -20.03 2.30 31.13
N PRO A 538 -20.89 3.30 30.88
CA PRO A 538 -21.60 4.00 31.95
C PRO A 538 -22.65 3.09 32.65
N GLN A 539 -22.79 3.23 33.94
CA GLN A 539 -23.76 2.49 34.72
C GLN A 539 -25.21 2.86 34.35
N GLY A 540 -25.45 4.15 34.12
CA GLY A 540 -26.76 4.71 33.79
C GLY A 540 -27.26 4.45 32.37
N ALA A 541 -26.49 3.69 31.52
CA ALA A 541 -26.92 3.40 30.16
C ALA A 541 -28.16 2.50 30.09
N SER A 542 -29.10 2.82 29.20
CA SER A 542 -30.26 2.00 28.90
C SER A 542 -29.90 0.61 28.39
N LYS A 543 -30.83 -0.34 28.39
CA LYS A 543 -30.61 -1.70 27.87
C LYS A 543 -30.14 -1.69 26.43
N ASP A 544 -30.71 -0.83 25.59
CA ASP A 544 -30.37 -0.74 24.15
C ASP A 544 -29.01 -0.09 23.94
N GLN A 545 -28.66 0.96 24.70
CA GLN A 545 -27.33 1.55 24.70
C GLN A 545 -26.26 0.54 25.14
N ARG A 546 -26.50 -0.19 26.23
CA ARG A 546 -25.56 -1.24 26.71
C ARG A 546 -25.35 -2.33 25.66
N LYS A 547 -26.41 -2.71 24.93
CA LYS A 547 -26.31 -3.64 23.80
C LYS A 547 -25.42 -3.07 22.70
N ALA A 548 -25.68 -1.85 22.27
CA ALA A 548 -24.89 -1.19 21.19
C ALA A 548 -23.41 -1.02 21.59
N TRP A 549 -23.11 -0.63 22.84
CA TRP A 549 -21.72 -0.54 23.32
C TRP A 549 -21.01 -1.89 23.36
N ARG A 550 -21.70 -2.99 23.70
CA ARG A 550 -21.14 -4.35 23.63
C ARG A 550 -20.83 -4.76 22.19
N GLU A 551 -21.71 -4.43 21.25
CA GLU A 551 -21.50 -4.72 19.82
C GLU A 551 -20.33 -3.91 19.27
N LEU A 552 -20.18 -2.63 19.64
CA LEU A 552 -19.02 -1.81 19.32
C LEU A 552 -17.72 -2.46 19.87
N ALA A 553 -17.72 -2.84 21.14
CA ALA A 553 -16.56 -3.47 21.78
C ALA A 553 -16.20 -4.80 21.10
N ALA A 554 -17.19 -5.62 20.74
CA ALA A 554 -16.99 -6.87 20.02
C ALA A 554 -16.39 -6.64 18.63
N ALA A 555 -16.86 -5.65 17.87
CA ALA A 555 -16.29 -5.27 16.59
C ALA A 555 -14.82 -4.84 16.72
N TRP A 556 -14.49 -4.05 17.72
CA TRP A 556 -13.10 -3.61 17.93
C TRP A 556 -12.19 -4.74 18.47
N THR A 557 -12.71 -5.68 19.25
CA THR A 557 -11.95 -6.88 19.66
C THR A 557 -11.56 -7.74 18.46
N GLY A 558 -12.36 -7.74 17.39
CA GLY A 558 -12.02 -8.41 16.13
C GLY A 558 -10.93 -7.70 15.33
N LEU A 559 -10.76 -6.39 15.52
CA LEU A 559 -9.77 -5.58 14.77
C LEU A 559 -8.48 -5.35 15.57
N TYR A 560 -8.58 -5.21 16.89
CA TYR A 560 -7.47 -4.84 17.77
C TYR A 560 -7.28 -5.87 18.88
N LYS A 561 -6.02 -6.16 19.19
CA LYS A 561 -5.71 -7.05 20.31
C LYS A 561 -5.90 -6.33 21.65
N ASN A 562 -6.26 -7.11 22.69
CA ASN A 562 -6.36 -6.63 24.08
C ASN A 562 -7.35 -5.48 24.32
N VAL A 563 -8.50 -5.52 23.66
CA VAL A 563 -9.65 -4.66 23.94
C VAL A 563 -10.52 -5.32 25.00
N ARG A 564 -10.84 -4.62 26.09
CA ARG A 564 -11.77 -5.09 27.12
C ARG A 564 -12.83 -4.05 27.43
N LEU A 565 -14.07 -4.50 27.63
CA LEU A 565 -15.18 -3.68 28.07
C LEU A 565 -15.37 -3.89 29.58
N VAL A 566 -15.46 -2.81 30.36
CA VAL A 566 -15.66 -2.82 31.80
C VAL A 566 -16.78 -1.87 32.17
N ASP A 567 -17.50 -2.16 33.27
CA ASP A 567 -18.44 -1.20 33.84
C ASP A 567 -17.68 -0.14 34.68
N SER A 568 -18.14 1.11 34.66
CA SER A 568 -17.50 2.21 35.40
C SER A 568 -17.30 1.96 36.89
N ASN A 569 -18.21 1.22 37.52
CA ASN A 569 -18.14 0.84 38.96
C ASN A 569 -17.01 -0.14 39.29
N ASP A 570 -16.58 -0.92 38.30
CA ASP A 570 -15.50 -1.90 38.49
C ASP A 570 -14.11 -1.23 38.43
N MET A 571 -14.08 0.10 38.27
CA MET A 571 -12.84 0.86 38.12
C MET A 571 -12.59 1.76 39.33
N ASN A 572 -11.45 1.56 40.00
CA ASN A 572 -10.96 2.43 41.07
C ASN A 572 -10.24 3.70 40.56
N GLY A 573 -10.20 3.95 39.25
CA GLY A 573 -9.53 5.06 38.60
C GLY A 573 -9.19 4.78 37.14
N LEU A 574 -8.55 5.76 36.50
CA LEU A 574 -8.05 5.58 35.14
C LEU A 574 -6.70 4.84 35.19
N PRO A 575 -6.50 3.74 34.45
CA PRO A 575 -5.22 3.06 34.37
C PRO A 575 -4.16 3.95 33.72
N GLU A 576 -2.93 3.86 34.17
CA GLU A 576 -1.80 4.63 33.64
C GLU A 576 -1.07 3.91 32.48
N ASP A 577 -1.34 2.61 32.33
CA ASP A 577 -0.69 1.70 31.37
C ASP A 577 -1.58 1.25 30.20
N ALA A 578 -2.80 1.77 30.11
CA ALA A 578 -3.77 1.41 29.07
C ALA A 578 -4.45 2.65 28.47
N ALA A 579 -4.78 2.57 27.18
CA ALA A 579 -5.68 3.55 26.57
C ALA A 579 -7.10 3.37 27.06
N VAL A 580 -7.79 4.46 27.39
CA VAL A 580 -9.13 4.44 27.95
C VAL A 580 -10.13 5.15 27.05
N TRP A 581 -11.26 4.51 26.81
CA TRP A 581 -12.42 5.06 26.12
C TRP A 581 -13.57 5.23 27.10
N LEU A 582 -13.97 6.44 27.42
CA LEU A 582 -15.17 6.72 28.20
C LEU A 582 -16.38 6.75 27.27
N LEU A 583 -17.34 5.86 27.50
CA LEU A 583 -18.49 5.68 26.62
C LEU A 583 -19.74 6.35 27.22
N GLY A 584 -20.43 7.14 26.38
CA GLY A 584 -21.72 7.74 26.72
C GLY A 584 -21.65 8.95 27.66
N TRP A 585 -22.67 9.82 27.56
CA TRP A 585 -22.78 11.06 28.33
C TRP A 585 -23.02 10.86 29.84
N GLN A 586 -23.44 9.65 30.25
CA GLN A 586 -23.73 9.29 31.62
C GLN A 586 -22.55 8.61 32.32
N ASN A 587 -21.34 8.67 31.74
CA ASN A 587 -20.15 8.01 32.27
C ASN A 587 -19.70 8.71 33.56
N GLU A 588 -19.55 7.96 34.62
CA GLU A 588 -19.21 8.46 35.96
C GLU A 588 -17.78 9.02 36.05
N LEU A 589 -16.93 8.66 35.12
CA LEU A 589 -15.57 9.16 35.05
C LEU A 589 -15.42 10.43 34.18
N LEU A 590 -16.53 10.99 33.68
CA LEU A 590 -16.51 12.13 32.76
C LEU A 590 -15.94 13.40 33.41
N GLU A 591 -16.14 13.60 34.72
CA GLU A 591 -15.54 14.72 35.46
C GLU A 591 -14.00 14.67 35.44
N ARG A 592 -13.41 13.48 35.50
CA ARG A 592 -11.95 13.29 35.39
C ARG A 592 -11.45 13.62 34.00
N PHE A 593 -12.21 13.30 32.99
CA PHE A 593 -11.89 13.68 31.61
C PHE A 593 -11.97 15.21 31.45
N GLN A 594 -13.02 15.84 31.96
CA GLN A 594 -13.20 17.28 31.93
C GLN A 594 -12.04 18.04 32.58
N GLN A 595 -11.51 17.54 33.71
CA GLN A 595 -10.34 18.12 34.38
C GLN A 595 -9.08 18.09 33.51
N ARG A 596 -8.95 17.15 32.56
CA ARG A 596 -7.84 17.08 31.61
C ARG A 596 -7.97 18.03 30.43
N LEU A 597 -9.17 18.53 30.12
CA LEU A 597 -9.42 19.49 29.05
C LEU A 597 -9.19 20.95 29.42
N THR A 598 -8.73 21.28 30.64
CA THR A 598 -8.67 22.63 31.19
C THR A 598 -7.83 23.65 30.44
N SER A 599 -6.95 23.20 29.53
CA SER A 599 -6.11 24.09 28.71
C SER A 599 -6.52 24.14 27.23
N SER A 600 -7.62 23.50 26.85
CA SER A 600 -8.03 23.33 25.46
C SER A 600 -9.13 24.31 25.05
N THR A 601 -9.26 24.54 23.76
CA THR A 601 -10.41 25.24 23.13
C THR A 601 -11.72 24.43 23.22
N GLN A 602 -11.65 23.29 23.92
CA GLN A 602 -12.74 22.32 24.09
C GLN A 602 -13.29 22.44 25.51
N GLN A 603 -14.58 22.61 25.62
CA GLN A 603 -15.28 22.67 26.91
C GLN A 603 -16.37 21.61 26.94
N LEU A 604 -16.28 20.70 27.91
CA LEU A 604 -17.28 19.67 28.15
C LEU A 604 -18.26 20.14 29.23
N SER A 605 -19.54 19.99 28.99
CA SER A 605 -20.62 20.20 29.96
C SER A 605 -21.43 18.92 30.08
N ALA A 606 -22.44 18.89 30.94
CA ALA A 606 -23.21 17.67 31.27
C ALA A 606 -23.77 16.94 30.01
N ARG A 607 -24.20 17.67 28.99
CA ARG A 607 -24.77 17.11 27.76
C ARG A 607 -24.44 17.93 26.51
N ALA A 608 -23.30 18.57 26.47
CA ALA A 608 -22.81 19.27 25.28
C ALA A 608 -21.30 19.45 25.33
N VAL A 609 -20.73 19.60 24.17
CA VAL A 609 -19.34 20.01 23.98
C VAL A 609 -19.32 21.36 23.26
N THR A 610 -18.47 22.26 23.68
CA THR A 610 -18.17 23.49 22.93
C THR A 610 -16.77 23.37 22.34
N ILE A 611 -16.65 23.50 21.00
CA ILE A 611 -15.40 23.44 20.26
C ILE A 611 -15.32 24.72 19.41
N ASN A 612 -14.28 25.52 19.57
CA ASN A 612 -14.10 26.78 18.81
C ASN A 612 -15.36 27.67 18.83
N ASN A 613 -16.01 27.81 20.00
CA ASN A 613 -17.26 28.55 20.22
C ASN A 613 -18.54 27.94 19.61
N GLN A 614 -18.44 26.78 18.96
CA GLN A 614 -19.60 26.06 18.46
C GLN A 614 -20.06 25.05 19.51
N ARG A 615 -21.33 25.15 19.91
CA ARG A 615 -21.93 24.21 20.88
C ARG A 615 -22.57 23.02 20.16
N LEU A 616 -22.10 21.83 20.49
CA LEU A 616 -22.58 20.53 20.01
C LEU A 616 -23.34 19.83 21.11
N ALA A 617 -24.67 19.79 21.01
CA ALA A 617 -25.53 19.20 22.02
C ALA A 617 -25.76 17.68 21.79
N ALA A 618 -25.82 16.91 22.84
CA ALA A 618 -25.90 15.45 22.85
C ALA A 618 -27.15 14.87 22.16
N ASP A 619 -28.22 15.63 22.03
CA ASP A 619 -29.47 15.24 21.36
C ASP A 619 -29.36 15.27 19.83
N ARG A 620 -28.38 16.00 19.29
CA ARG A 620 -28.15 16.17 17.84
C ARG A 620 -26.81 15.65 17.36
N HIS A 621 -25.84 15.56 18.26
CA HIS A 621 -24.45 15.32 17.86
C HIS A 621 -23.83 14.13 18.61
N THR A 622 -23.17 13.30 17.85
CA THR A 622 -22.23 12.32 18.38
C THR A 622 -20.84 12.93 18.32
N VAL A 623 -20.14 12.97 19.45
CA VAL A 623 -18.82 13.62 19.55
C VAL A 623 -17.76 12.65 20.03
N VAL A 624 -16.53 12.84 19.56
CA VAL A 624 -15.36 12.11 20.06
C VAL A 624 -14.28 13.13 20.40
N LEU A 625 -13.80 13.10 21.63
CA LEU A 625 -12.78 14.00 22.15
C LEU A 625 -11.65 13.20 22.75
N LEU A 626 -10.42 13.67 22.54
CA LEU A 626 -9.23 13.13 23.17
C LEU A 626 -8.66 14.09 24.20
N ASP A 627 -8.02 13.52 25.23
CA ASP A 627 -7.09 14.25 26.09
C ASP A 627 -5.93 14.78 25.23
N PRO A 628 -5.71 16.10 25.18
CA PRO A 628 -4.64 16.69 24.36
C PRO A 628 -3.24 16.44 24.92
N ASP A 629 -3.09 15.98 26.17
CA ASP A 629 -1.80 15.72 26.80
C ASP A 629 -1.22 14.35 26.35
N ASN A 630 -0.24 14.43 25.46
CA ASN A 630 0.45 13.26 24.94
C ASN A 630 1.50 12.64 25.88
N SER A 631 1.80 13.28 27.01
CA SER A 631 2.75 12.76 28.01
C SER A 631 2.14 11.63 28.87
N ARG A 632 0.81 11.43 28.79
CA ARG A 632 0.04 10.46 29.59
C ARG A 632 -0.54 9.34 28.72
N ALA A 633 -1.03 8.30 29.41
CA ALA A 633 -1.83 7.26 28.75
C ALA A 633 -3.03 7.90 28.00
N PRO A 634 -3.31 7.47 26.75
CA PRO A 634 -4.36 8.07 25.93
C PRO A 634 -5.74 7.90 26.58
N LEU A 635 -6.51 8.98 26.61
CA LEU A 635 -7.88 9.00 27.14
C LEU A 635 -8.80 9.67 26.13
N ALA A 636 -9.88 9.00 25.76
CA ALA A 636 -10.91 9.53 24.88
C ALA A 636 -12.30 9.43 25.47
N PHE A 637 -13.18 10.30 25.04
CA PHE A 637 -14.61 10.29 25.33
C PHE A 637 -15.39 10.13 24.03
N ILE A 638 -16.37 9.23 24.02
CA ILE A 638 -17.38 9.07 22.96
C ILE A 638 -18.73 9.48 23.53
N GLY A 639 -19.19 10.67 23.17
CA GLY A 639 -20.49 11.21 23.56
C GLY A 639 -21.57 10.82 22.55
N ALA A 640 -22.22 9.68 22.77
CA ALA A 640 -23.33 9.18 21.96
C ALA A 640 -24.42 8.58 22.88
N ASP A 641 -25.67 8.83 22.54
CA ASP A 641 -26.84 8.29 23.25
C ASP A 641 -27.71 7.40 22.37
N ASP A 642 -27.76 7.66 21.06
CA ASP A 642 -28.53 6.86 20.11
C ASP A 642 -27.78 5.53 19.83
N PRO A 643 -28.41 4.36 20.00
CA PRO A 643 -27.83 3.06 19.71
C PRO A 643 -27.37 2.90 18.27
N VAL A 644 -28.04 3.52 17.28
CA VAL A 644 -27.64 3.48 15.87
C VAL A 644 -26.35 4.26 15.66
N ALA A 645 -26.23 5.46 16.26
CA ALA A 645 -25.02 6.26 16.22
C ALA A 645 -23.84 5.57 16.91
N ILE A 646 -24.06 4.86 18.02
CA ILE A 646 -23.05 4.05 18.70
C ILE A 646 -22.50 2.97 17.75
N LEU A 647 -23.36 2.23 17.07
CA LEU A 647 -22.95 1.18 16.12
C LEU A 647 -22.22 1.76 14.91
N MET A 648 -22.62 2.94 14.48
CA MET A 648 -21.89 3.67 13.41
C MET A 648 -20.44 3.98 13.83
N MET A 649 -20.19 4.38 15.09
CA MET A 649 -18.85 4.67 15.60
C MET A 649 -17.94 3.44 15.54
N ALA A 650 -18.48 2.24 15.77
CA ALA A 650 -17.70 1.00 15.67
C ALA A 650 -16.97 0.86 14.32
N ARG A 651 -17.64 1.25 13.24
CA ARG A 651 -17.13 1.17 11.88
C ARG A 651 -16.35 2.41 11.45
N LYS A 652 -16.83 3.62 11.81
CA LYS A 652 -16.24 4.87 11.33
C LYS A 652 -14.95 5.23 12.04
N LEU A 653 -14.86 5.13 13.37
CA LEU A 653 -13.71 5.65 14.11
C LEU A 653 -12.34 5.06 13.71
N PRO A 654 -12.23 3.78 13.35
CA PRO A 654 -10.96 3.25 12.84
C PRO A 654 -10.41 4.01 11.61
N HIS A 655 -11.28 4.53 10.73
CA HIS A 655 -10.88 5.31 9.56
C HIS A 655 -10.45 6.74 9.89
N TYR A 656 -10.76 7.23 11.11
CA TYR A 656 -10.41 8.58 11.58
C TYR A 656 -9.21 8.59 12.53
N SER A 657 -8.32 7.62 12.43
CA SER A 657 -7.20 7.43 13.37
C SER A 657 -6.27 8.64 13.50
N SER A 658 -6.17 9.50 12.49
CA SER A 658 -5.35 10.72 12.51
C SER A 658 -6.00 11.92 13.20
N TYR A 659 -7.25 11.81 13.64
CA TYR A 659 -7.99 12.91 14.26
C TYR A 659 -8.04 12.76 15.78
N GLY A 660 -8.06 13.91 16.48
CA GLY A 660 -8.21 13.98 17.95
C GLY A 660 -9.57 14.48 18.40
N VAL A 661 -10.31 15.11 17.47
CA VAL A 661 -11.66 15.65 17.73
C VAL A 661 -12.53 15.35 16.52
N LEU A 662 -13.71 14.80 16.78
CA LEU A 662 -14.69 14.49 15.74
C LEU A 662 -16.09 14.85 16.22
N ALA A 663 -16.92 15.29 15.30
CA ALA A 663 -18.36 15.52 15.53
C ALA A 663 -19.13 15.01 14.31
N PHE A 664 -20.28 14.37 14.60
CA PHE A 664 -21.18 13.82 13.59
C PHE A 664 -22.61 14.25 13.90
N ASP A 665 -23.41 14.56 12.88
CA ASP A 665 -24.86 14.60 13.04
C ASP A 665 -25.37 13.20 13.42
N THR A 666 -26.11 13.10 14.52
CA THR A 666 -26.55 11.80 15.05
C THR A 666 -27.53 11.09 14.11
N HIS A 667 -28.36 11.83 13.37
CA HIS A 667 -29.41 11.27 12.52
C HIS A 667 -28.94 11.07 11.08
N GLN A 668 -28.23 12.05 10.53
CA GLN A 668 -27.70 11.98 9.15
C GLN A 668 -26.39 11.19 9.07
N GLN A 669 -25.72 11.01 10.22
CA GLN A 669 -24.44 10.31 10.33
C GLN A 669 -23.31 10.97 9.48
N GLU A 670 -23.42 12.24 9.18
CA GLU A 670 -22.45 13.02 8.46
C GLU A 670 -21.48 13.73 9.40
N ASN A 671 -20.28 14.03 8.91
CA ASN A 671 -19.28 14.83 9.64
C ASN A 671 -19.75 16.29 9.70
N ILE A 672 -19.50 16.94 10.82
CA ILE A 672 -19.84 18.37 11.05
C ILE A 672 -18.56 19.17 11.09
#